data_2d2c5a93e5f7eead749e753e4e21a432
#
_entry.id   2d2c5a93e5f7eead749e753e4e21a432
#
_cell.length_a   1.000
_cell.length_b   1.000
_cell.length_c   1.000
_cell.angle_alpha   90.00
_cell.angle_beta   90.00
_cell.angle_gamma   90.00
#
_symmetry.space_group_name_H-M   'P 1'
#
loop_
_entity.id
_entity.type
_entity.pdbx_description
1 polymer ?
#
loop_
_entity_poly.entity_id
_entity_poly.type
_entity_poly.pdbx_seq_one_letter_code
_entity_poly.pdbx_strand_id
1 'polypeptide(L)'
;MRPVEESDPPLNSSSLAFVEEMYLAYLRDPDAVPDAWRRYFDDIPGGELSGREAMGPSFLPRSVFRGASGRGGMEDGGLQHRADKLTRNYRVRGHRIADVNPLGRDGAEIPELDPAHYGFDEADMAAPVLATSVEGANTLGELIEGLRETYTRAIGAQFMHIDDLGVRVWLQERMERQRNRRALSRETQLRILTKLTDAVIFEDFIQKKYIGAKSFSLEGGESLIPLLDLAIEKAGRQGVREIVLGMAHRGRLNVLANILGKSPRTIFREFDDVDPEMNRGSGDVKYHLGYSSDWTTEDGSTVHLSLAFNPSHLEYVNPVVLGRVRAKQDRAADARRVRGMPILIHGDAAFIGEGVVQETLNLSELPGYQVGGALHVIVNNQLGFTTGPEQSRSTTYASDIAKMLQAPILHVNGEDPEAVAQVIELAMDFRERFQRDVVIDMYCYRRHGHNEGDEPGFTQPRMYDVIRKRPTVRESYMERLLTLGEVSREEADEIVEARREHLEQELSVARSDEFKPHYSAGEGVWASYRGGPDADVDEVDTGLAVTDAARLLTRTTAVPDGFTVNSKIARGLNARHEMAAGDKPLDWAAGEALALASLADAGARVRLTGQDSERGTFSHRHAMLHDPTTDASWMPLAHLSEGQAPVEIHNSPLSEAGVLGFEYGYSLDMPEGLVAWEAQFGDFVNAAQVIIDQFIASGEDKWRRLSGLTMLLPHGFEGQGPEHSSARLERFLQLCAEDNMQVAYPTTPAQMFHLLRRQVLRPWRKPLIVMTPKSLLRAPRAVSPLDDFTSGRFRRVLPDAEVVPDGVTRILACSGKVYYDLLAEREKRERDDVAIVRLEQLYPRPDEQIEEALALYPADAPLVWVQEEPENMGAWRFLRAPWGSEAFGRRFHGVTRPASASPATGSGSAHKLEQEELLRDAFEGAS
;
A
#
# COMPACT_ATOMS: atom_id res chain seq x y z
N MET A 1 63.01 -3.82 10.97
CA MET A 1 61.71 -4.22 11.47
C MET A 1 61.40 -3.37 12.65
N ARG A 2 60.54 -2.42 12.50
CA ARG A 2 59.93 -1.61 13.59
C ARG A 2 58.72 -2.36 14.12
N PRO A 3 58.39 -2.37 15.41
CA PRO A 3 57.21 -3.02 15.92
C PRO A 3 55.99 -2.24 15.44
N VAL A 4 54.96 -2.98 15.06
CA VAL A 4 53.62 -2.46 14.74
C VAL A 4 53.03 -1.96 16.09
N GLU A 5 52.73 -0.70 16.19
CA GLU A 5 51.89 -0.15 17.24
C GLU A 5 50.49 -0.82 17.15
N GLU A 6 50.06 -1.48 18.21
CA GLU A 6 48.70 -1.91 18.39
C GLU A 6 47.77 -0.69 18.39
N SER A 7 46.98 -0.53 17.36
CA SER A 7 45.94 0.49 17.32
C SER A 7 44.85 0.13 18.30
N ASP A 8 44.49 1.07 19.19
CA ASP A 8 43.36 0.97 20.07
C ASP A 8 42.09 0.55 19.30
N PRO A 9 41.27 -0.40 19.81
CA PRO A 9 40.03 -0.75 19.15
C PRO A 9 39.09 0.45 19.15
N PRO A 10 38.47 0.77 17.99
CA PRO A 10 37.54 1.91 17.92
C PRO A 10 36.32 1.64 18.78
N LEU A 11 36.07 2.50 19.76
CA LEU A 11 34.83 2.52 20.54
C LEU A 11 33.66 2.75 19.59
N ASN A 12 32.67 1.84 19.58
CA ASN A 12 31.44 1.99 18.85
C ASN A 12 30.23 1.95 19.80
N SER A 13 29.08 2.41 19.34
CA SER A 13 27.87 2.50 20.15
C SER A 13 27.38 1.17 20.71
N SER A 14 27.74 0.04 20.09
CA SER A 14 27.39 -1.30 20.56
C SER A 14 28.24 -1.79 21.74
N SER A 15 29.36 -1.15 22.04
CA SER A 15 30.22 -1.48 23.19
C SER A 15 30.08 -0.53 24.37
N LEU A 16 29.22 0.52 24.27
CA LEU A 16 29.10 1.56 25.28
C LEU A 16 28.68 1.00 26.65
N ALA A 17 27.71 0.09 26.69
CA ALA A 17 27.25 -0.55 27.95
C ALA A 17 28.36 -1.37 28.62
N PHE A 18 29.20 -2.04 27.83
CA PHE A 18 30.35 -2.78 28.35
C PHE A 18 31.44 -1.84 28.88
N VAL A 19 31.69 -0.73 28.18
CA VAL A 19 32.65 0.31 28.60
C VAL A 19 32.17 1.00 29.87
N GLU A 20 30.89 1.27 30.00
CA GLU A 20 30.30 1.80 31.26
C GLU A 20 30.44 0.82 32.45
N GLU A 21 30.21 -0.46 32.21
CA GLU A 21 30.38 -1.49 33.26
C GLU A 21 31.84 -1.59 33.72
N MET A 22 32.78 -1.56 32.76
CA MET A 22 34.21 -1.57 33.02
C MET A 22 34.67 -0.30 33.75
N TYR A 23 34.13 0.87 33.37
CA TYR A 23 34.43 2.13 34.05
C TYR A 23 33.88 2.17 35.48
N LEU A 24 32.71 1.60 35.71
CA LEU A 24 32.15 1.42 37.04
C LEU A 24 32.97 0.49 37.91
N ALA A 25 33.51 -0.58 37.34
CA ALA A 25 34.42 -1.47 38.07
C ALA A 25 35.72 -0.75 38.41
N TYR A 26 36.30 0.02 37.48
CA TYR A 26 37.46 0.86 37.67
C TYR A 26 37.28 1.91 38.79
N LEU A 27 36.14 2.60 38.81
CA LEU A 27 35.84 3.60 39.85
C LEU A 27 35.70 2.98 41.27
N ARG A 28 35.32 1.71 41.37
CA ARG A 28 35.21 0.98 42.63
C ARG A 28 36.55 0.44 43.10
N ASP A 29 37.30 -0.10 42.18
CA ASP A 29 38.62 -0.68 42.40
C ASP A 29 39.41 -0.69 41.05
N PRO A 30 40.38 0.23 40.89
CA PRO A 30 41.19 0.30 39.69
C PRO A 30 41.91 -1.01 39.31
N ASP A 31 42.16 -1.87 40.31
CA ASP A 31 42.83 -3.18 40.10
C ASP A 31 41.85 -4.27 39.68
N ALA A 32 40.55 -4.01 39.68
CA ALA A 32 39.52 -4.94 39.23
C ALA A 32 39.34 -5.00 37.72
N VAL A 33 39.97 -4.10 36.94
CA VAL A 33 39.88 -4.06 35.49
C VAL A 33 41.23 -4.41 34.85
N PRO A 34 41.22 -4.98 33.63
CA PRO A 34 42.46 -5.28 32.88
C PRO A 34 43.32 -4.03 32.68
N ASP A 35 44.65 -4.18 32.63
CA ASP A 35 45.64 -3.10 32.53
C ASP A 35 45.45 -2.17 31.31
N ALA A 36 44.91 -2.70 30.21
CA ALA A 36 44.59 -1.92 29.03
C ALA A 36 43.45 -0.90 29.28
N TRP A 37 42.43 -1.33 30.01
CA TRP A 37 41.29 -0.50 30.38
C TRP A 37 41.63 0.49 31.51
N ARG A 38 42.50 0.09 32.44
CA ARG A 38 42.99 0.99 33.46
C ARG A 38 43.74 2.19 32.83
N ARG A 39 44.70 1.93 31.96
CA ARG A 39 45.43 3.00 31.21
C ARG A 39 44.51 3.90 30.39
N TYR A 40 43.48 3.31 29.78
CA TYR A 40 42.50 4.07 29.03
C TYR A 40 41.69 5.01 29.93
N PHE A 41 41.27 4.54 31.12
CA PHE A 41 40.49 5.35 32.06
C PHE A 41 41.35 6.36 32.83
N ASP A 42 42.62 6.09 33.05
CA ASP A 42 43.60 7.03 33.66
C ASP A 42 43.88 8.24 32.71
N ASP A 43 43.83 8.04 31.40
CA ASP A 43 44.08 9.09 30.39
C ASP A 43 42.83 9.95 30.12
N ILE A 44 41.68 9.65 30.66
CA ILE A 44 40.49 10.49 30.54
C ILE A 44 40.71 11.75 31.41
N PRO A 45 40.72 12.99 30.85
CA PRO A 45 40.90 14.20 31.65
C PRO A 45 39.73 14.38 32.63
N GLY A 46 39.89 13.89 33.85
CA GLY A 46 38.92 14.00 34.91
C GLY A 46 39.29 15.09 35.90
N GLY A 47 38.49 16.14 35.93
CA GLY A 47 38.40 16.91 37.18
C GLY A 47 37.74 16.04 38.22
N GLU A 48 38.11 16.24 39.49
CA GLU A 48 37.57 15.54 40.66
C GLU A 48 36.03 15.47 40.67
N LEU A 49 35.49 14.43 40.07
CA LEU A 49 34.08 14.05 40.20
C LEU A 49 33.99 12.95 41.23
N SER A 50 33.43 13.26 42.42
CA SER A 50 33.11 12.21 43.36
C SER A 50 32.17 11.17 42.69
N GLY A 51 32.54 9.90 42.80
CA GLY A 51 31.97 8.78 42.05
C GLY A 51 30.44 8.53 42.15
N ARG A 52 29.70 9.44 42.79
CA ARG A 52 28.22 9.47 42.83
C ARG A 52 27.61 10.58 41.96
N GLU A 53 28.35 11.63 41.66
CA GLU A 53 27.86 12.77 40.86
C GLU A 53 28.06 12.58 39.36
N ALA A 54 29.01 11.71 38.96
CA ALA A 54 29.34 11.46 37.56
C ALA A 54 28.35 10.58 36.77
N MET A 55 27.37 9.99 37.45
CA MET A 55 26.45 8.98 36.89
C MET A 55 25.01 9.47 36.76
N GLY A 56 24.73 10.73 36.99
CA GLY A 56 23.46 11.34 36.72
C GLY A 56 23.47 11.94 35.31
N PRO A 57 22.30 12.23 34.70
CA PRO A 57 22.24 13.04 33.52
C PRO A 57 23.00 14.35 33.78
N SER A 58 23.82 14.78 32.83
CA SER A 58 24.65 16.00 32.92
C SER A 58 23.83 17.28 33.15
N PHE A 59 22.54 17.18 33.09
CA PHE A 59 21.56 18.20 33.39
C PHE A 59 20.65 17.76 34.54
N LEU A 60 20.79 18.44 35.68
CA LEU A 60 19.79 18.38 36.75
C LEU A 60 18.72 19.42 36.46
N PRO A 61 17.52 19.05 35.96
CA PRO A 61 16.48 20.04 35.75
C PRO A 61 16.16 20.68 37.10
N ARG A 62 16.26 22.01 37.19
CA ARG A 62 15.76 22.74 38.33
C ARG A 62 14.28 22.37 38.46
N SER A 63 13.92 21.76 39.61
CA SER A 63 12.52 21.46 39.91
C SER A 63 11.73 22.77 39.85
N VAL A 64 10.86 22.91 38.85
CA VAL A 64 9.88 23.99 38.79
C VAL A 64 8.91 23.94 39.98
N PHE A 65 8.94 22.86 40.76
CA PHE A 65 8.08 22.64 41.94
C PHE A 65 8.78 22.93 43.30
N ARG A 66 9.98 23.49 43.33
CA ARG A 66 10.49 24.15 44.52
C ARG A 66 9.85 25.53 44.62
N GLY A 67 8.60 25.55 45.09
CA GLY A 67 7.93 26.78 45.47
C GLY A 67 8.73 27.47 46.59
N ALA A 68 8.94 28.76 46.44
CA ALA A 68 9.39 29.59 47.55
C ALA A 68 8.41 29.38 48.75
N SER A 69 8.94 29.03 49.84
CA SER A 69 8.21 28.97 51.14
C SER A 69 7.78 30.39 51.52
N GLY A 70 6.63 30.81 50.96
CA GLY A 70 5.92 31.99 51.31
C GLY A 70 4.46 31.67 51.66
N ARG A 71 4.14 31.55 52.90
CA ARG A 71 2.77 31.47 53.41
C ARG A 71 2.07 32.81 53.16
N GLY A 72 1.12 32.81 52.21
CA GLY A 72 0.20 33.93 52.02
C GLY A 72 -0.43 33.91 50.62
N GLY A 73 -1.71 33.56 50.52
CA GLY A 73 -2.50 33.68 49.28
C GLY A 73 -2.58 32.45 48.41
N MET A 74 -2.96 31.28 48.92
CA MET A 74 -2.97 30.02 48.19
C MET A 74 -4.37 29.41 47.97
N GLU A 75 -5.48 30.11 48.29
CA GLU A 75 -6.80 29.49 48.15
C GLU A 75 -7.36 29.55 46.70
N ASP A 76 -7.23 30.64 45.98
CA ASP A 76 -7.80 30.76 44.63
C ASP A 76 -6.91 30.13 43.53
N GLY A 77 -5.59 30.25 43.60
CA GLY A 77 -4.68 29.61 42.66
C GLY A 77 -4.64 28.09 42.76
N GLY A 78 -5.00 27.54 43.92
CA GLY A 78 -5.05 26.10 44.15
C GLY A 78 -6.25 25.40 43.48
N LEU A 79 -7.39 26.01 43.48
CA LEU A 79 -8.60 25.44 42.88
C LEU A 79 -8.51 25.45 41.36
N GLN A 80 -8.13 26.57 40.75
CA GLN A 80 -7.97 26.66 39.31
C GLN A 80 -6.96 25.64 38.80
N HIS A 81 -5.82 25.48 39.45
CA HIS A 81 -4.80 24.52 39.06
C HIS A 81 -5.29 23.04 39.12
N ARG A 82 -6.12 22.72 40.11
CA ARG A 82 -6.75 21.39 40.22
C ARG A 82 -7.80 21.21 39.11
N ALA A 83 -8.58 22.24 38.80
CA ALA A 83 -9.57 22.27 37.71
C ALA A 83 -8.89 22.10 36.33
N ASP A 84 -7.74 22.78 36.10
CA ASP A 84 -6.96 22.64 34.88
C ASP A 84 -6.40 21.22 34.70
N LYS A 85 -5.96 20.59 35.80
CA LYS A 85 -5.52 19.17 35.78
C LYS A 85 -6.66 18.23 35.42
N LEU A 86 -7.83 18.40 36.04
CA LEU A 86 -9.01 17.61 35.75
C LEU A 86 -9.43 17.79 34.28
N THR A 87 -9.49 19.04 33.79
CA THR A 87 -9.77 19.36 32.39
C THR A 87 -8.82 18.63 31.45
N ARG A 88 -7.52 18.72 31.74
CA ARG A 88 -6.52 18.01 30.93
C ARG A 88 -6.76 16.51 30.94
N ASN A 89 -7.12 15.92 32.07
CA ASN A 89 -7.35 14.48 32.16
C ASN A 89 -8.63 14.06 31.41
N TYR A 90 -9.68 14.85 31.38
CA TYR A 90 -10.83 14.58 30.50
C TYR A 90 -10.42 14.57 29.02
N ARG A 91 -9.57 15.51 28.57
CA ARG A 91 -9.06 15.53 27.19
C ARG A 91 -8.18 14.32 26.86
N VAL A 92 -7.37 13.86 27.81
CA VAL A 92 -6.45 12.72 27.61
C VAL A 92 -7.14 11.38 27.80
N ARG A 93 -8.08 11.25 28.73
CA ARG A 93 -8.62 9.96 29.20
C ARG A 93 -10.14 9.85 29.16
N GLY A 94 -10.86 10.93 28.86
CA GLY A 94 -12.34 10.93 28.85
C GLY A 94 -12.91 9.80 27.98
N HIS A 95 -12.28 9.52 26.83
CA HIS A 95 -12.64 8.41 25.95
C HIS A 95 -12.68 7.04 26.66
N ARG A 96 -11.91 6.84 27.76
CA ARG A 96 -11.89 5.59 28.52
C ARG A 96 -13.16 5.35 29.31
N ILE A 97 -13.90 6.42 29.61
CA ILE A 97 -15.19 6.37 30.30
C ILE A 97 -16.36 6.80 29.41
N ALA A 98 -16.17 7.02 28.13
CA ALA A 98 -17.24 7.31 27.17
C ALA A 98 -18.15 6.08 26.94
N ASP A 99 -19.44 6.30 26.81
CA ASP A 99 -20.46 5.26 26.59
C ASP A 99 -20.55 4.91 25.10
N VAL A 100 -19.45 4.40 24.56
CA VAL A 100 -19.31 4.06 23.15
C VAL A 100 -19.67 2.62 22.82
N ASN A 101 -19.67 1.70 23.81
CA ASN A 101 -19.94 0.29 23.57
C ASN A 101 -21.42 -0.04 23.76
N PRO A 102 -22.18 -0.36 22.69
CA PRO A 102 -23.61 -0.70 22.79
C PRO A 102 -23.90 -1.94 23.63
N LEU A 103 -22.92 -2.85 23.80
CA LEU A 103 -23.11 -4.07 24.60
C LEU A 103 -22.85 -3.87 26.10
N GLY A 104 -22.56 -2.65 26.51
CA GLY A 104 -22.25 -2.31 27.89
C GLY A 104 -20.76 -2.26 28.18
N ARG A 105 -20.42 -1.80 29.37
CA ARG A 105 -19.06 -1.56 29.80
C ARG A 105 -18.65 -2.51 30.93
N ASP A 106 -17.46 -3.04 30.85
CA ASP A 106 -16.71 -3.41 32.05
C ASP A 106 -16.16 -2.10 32.64
N GLY A 107 -16.78 -1.63 33.72
CA GLY A 107 -16.53 -0.31 34.30
C GLY A 107 -15.09 -0.14 34.77
N ALA A 108 -14.20 0.33 33.90
CA ALA A 108 -12.89 0.80 34.31
C ALA A 108 -13.07 2.10 35.10
N GLU A 109 -12.89 2.07 36.39
CA GLU A 109 -12.74 3.27 37.19
C GLU A 109 -11.44 3.97 36.83
N ILE A 110 -11.53 5.22 36.41
CA ILE A 110 -10.37 6.08 36.12
C ILE A 110 -10.34 7.16 37.20
N PRO A 111 -9.59 6.98 38.28
CA PRO A 111 -9.60 7.90 39.42
C PRO A 111 -9.32 9.36 39.01
N GLU A 112 -8.46 9.57 38.03
CA GLU A 112 -8.10 10.92 37.53
C GLU A 112 -9.24 11.65 36.79
N LEU A 113 -10.38 11.01 36.57
CA LEU A 113 -11.60 11.64 36.06
C LEU A 113 -12.64 11.89 37.15
N ASP A 114 -12.40 11.46 38.38
CA ASP A 114 -13.24 11.74 39.53
C ASP A 114 -12.80 13.07 40.18
N PRO A 115 -13.71 14.05 40.31
CA PRO A 115 -13.43 15.28 41.04
C PRO A 115 -12.91 15.06 42.49
N ALA A 116 -13.34 14.00 43.16
CA ALA A 116 -12.89 13.66 44.49
C ALA A 116 -11.37 13.33 44.56
N HIS A 117 -10.76 12.79 43.45
CA HIS A 117 -9.32 12.56 43.31
C HIS A 117 -8.51 13.86 43.51
N TYR A 118 -9.07 14.99 43.13
CA TYR A 118 -8.45 16.30 43.27
C TYR A 118 -8.83 17.01 44.55
N GLY A 119 -9.59 16.32 45.46
CA GLY A 119 -10.07 16.87 46.72
C GLY A 119 -11.15 17.95 46.49
N PHE A 120 -11.93 17.86 45.44
CA PHE A 120 -13.14 18.65 45.26
C PHE A 120 -14.29 18.00 46.02
N ASP A 121 -15.07 18.83 46.68
CA ASP A 121 -16.30 18.43 47.37
C ASP A 121 -17.53 19.19 46.80
N GLU A 122 -18.68 18.97 47.39
CA GLU A 122 -19.94 19.57 46.92
C GLU A 122 -19.94 21.09 47.09
N ALA A 123 -19.20 21.62 48.05
CA ALA A 123 -19.09 23.07 48.26
C ALA A 123 -18.23 23.74 47.19
N ASP A 124 -17.25 23.04 46.64
CA ASP A 124 -16.40 23.56 45.56
C ASP A 124 -17.14 23.72 44.24
N MET A 125 -18.24 23.00 44.01
CA MET A 125 -18.98 23.01 42.72
C MET A 125 -19.51 24.36 42.32
N ALA A 126 -19.80 25.23 43.25
CA ALA A 126 -20.26 26.60 43.02
C ALA A 126 -19.10 27.61 42.86
N ALA A 127 -17.85 27.17 43.07
CA ALA A 127 -16.70 28.04 43.01
C ALA A 127 -16.44 28.53 41.60
N PRO A 128 -16.09 29.80 41.37
CA PRO A 128 -15.79 30.31 40.04
C PRO A 128 -14.48 29.75 39.51
N VAL A 129 -14.49 29.37 38.23
CA VAL A 129 -13.32 28.90 37.50
C VAL A 129 -13.20 29.58 36.14
N LEU A 130 -11.98 29.71 35.65
CA LEU A 130 -11.74 30.18 34.29
C LEU A 130 -11.80 28.95 33.35
N ALA A 131 -12.89 28.83 32.60
CA ALA A 131 -13.07 27.79 31.61
C ALA A 131 -12.95 28.45 30.22
N THR A 132 -11.76 28.43 29.64
CA THR A 132 -11.50 29.17 28.39
C THR A 132 -12.06 28.51 27.14
N SER A 133 -12.38 27.22 27.18
CA SER A 133 -12.79 26.44 26.00
C SER A 133 -14.19 25.83 26.12
N VAL A 134 -14.69 25.56 27.34
CA VAL A 134 -16.04 25.06 27.58
C VAL A 134 -17.00 26.27 27.67
N GLU A 135 -17.71 26.54 26.58
CA GLU A 135 -18.58 27.71 26.46
C GLU A 135 -19.69 27.71 27.55
N GLY A 136 -19.84 28.85 28.24
CA GLY A 136 -20.84 29.04 29.26
C GLY A 136 -20.56 28.45 30.65
N ALA A 137 -19.40 27.82 30.85
CA ALA A 137 -19.01 27.33 32.15
C ALA A 137 -18.27 28.41 32.96
N ASN A 138 -18.88 28.83 34.07
CA ASN A 138 -18.39 29.86 34.98
C ASN A 138 -18.03 29.30 36.35
N THR A 139 -18.53 28.12 36.68
CA THR A 139 -18.31 27.41 37.94
C THR A 139 -17.61 26.05 37.70
N LEU A 140 -17.01 25.50 38.73
CA LEU A 140 -16.39 24.15 38.66
C LEU A 140 -17.42 23.07 38.27
N GLY A 141 -18.65 23.15 38.82
CA GLY A 141 -19.73 22.21 38.47
C GLY A 141 -20.10 22.26 36.99
N GLU A 142 -20.30 23.49 36.45
CA GLU A 142 -20.60 23.69 35.02
C GLU A 142 -19.46 23.24 34.11
N LEU A 143 -18.20 23.46 34.54
CA LEU A 143 -17.04 22.97 33.82
C LEU A 143 -17.02 21.43 33.77
N ILE A 144 -17.21 20.77 34.91
CA ILE A 144 -17.20 19.29 34.96
C ILE A 144 -18.34 18.71 34.12
N GLU A 145 -19.52 19.28 34.18
CA GLU A 145 -20.67 18.87 33.37
C GLU A 145 -20.37 19.02 31.87
N GLY A 146 -19.84 20.16 31.46
CA GLY A 146 -19.45 20.40 30.08
C GLY A 146 -18.37 19.44 29.58
N LEU A 147 -17.38 19.11 30.42
CA LEU A 147 -16.36 18.11 30.09
C LEU A 147 -16.94 16.68 29.98
N ARG A 148 -17.84 16.31 30.90
CA ARG A 148 -18.55 15.03 30.84
C ARG A 148 -19.39 14.92 29.56
N GLU A 149 -20.15 15.96 29.26
CA GLU A 149 -20.96 16.00 28.03
C GLU A 149 -20.09 15.85 26.78
N THR A 150 -18.95 16.52 26.75
CA THR A 150 -18.04 16.51 25.60
C THR A 150 -17.33 15.16 25.38
N TYR A 151 -16.83 14.55 26.46
CA TYR A 151 -15.83 13.46 26.33
C TYR A 151 -16.30 12.09 26.84
N THR A 152 -17.51 11.99 27.48
CA THR A 152 -17.88 10.73 28.14
C THR A 152 -19.27 10.19 27.77
N ARG A 153 -19.95 10.80 26.80
CA ARG A 153 -21.22 10.30 26.26
C ARG A 153 -20.96 9.29 25.13
N ALA A 154 -21.83 9.26 24.14
CA ALA A 154 -21.73 8.37 22.98
C ALA A 154 -20.51 8.63 22.07
N ILE A 155 -19.66 9.64 22.37
CA ILE A 155 -18.45 9.99 21.63
C ILE A 155 -17.26 10.04 22.59
N GLY A 156 -16.18 9.34 22.27
CA GLY A 156 -14.88 9.45 22.89
C GLY A 156 -13.85 9.94 21.88
N ALA A 157 -12.90 10.78 22.28
CA ALA A 157 -11.91 11.33 21.35
C ALA A 157 -10.48 11.14 21.88
N GLN A 158 -9.59 10.66 21.02
CA GLN A 158 -8.15 10.58 21.25
C GLN A 158 -7.44 11.55 20.29
N PHE A 159 -6.86 12.62 20.80
CA PHE A 159 -6.18 13.63 20.00
C PHE A 159 -5.00 14.29 20.75
N MET A 160 -4.87 14.04 22.05
CA MET A 160 -3.82 14.66 22.86
C MET A 160 -2.41 14.09 22.60
N HIS A 161 -2.30 13.03 21.79
CA HIS A 161 -1.04 12.47 21.30
C HIS A 161 -0.51 13.21 20.07
N ILE A 162 -1.29 14.10 19.47
CA ILE A 162 -0.90 14.90 18.31
C ILE A 162 0.06 16.00 18.77
N ASP A 163 1.25 16.09 18.15
CA ASP A 163 2.28 17.07 18.55
C ASP A 163 1.95 18.50 18.11
N ASP A 164 1.25 18.64 16.97
CA ASP A 164 0.83 19.94 16.46
C ASP A 164 -0.19 20.61 17.40
N LEU A 165 0.24 21.70 18.03
CA LEU A 165 -0.60 22.47 18.94
C LEU A 165 -1.82 23.07 18.25
N GLY A 166 -1.67 23.54 17.00
CA GLY A 166 -2.77 24.14 16.23
C GLY A 166 -3.87 23.14 15.95
N VAL A 167 -3.49 21.90 15.62
CA VAL A 167 -4.43 20.78 15.42
C VAL A 167 -5.15 20.44 16.73
N ARG A 168 -4.41 20.31 17.84
CA ARG A 168 -5.04 20.00 19.15
C ARG A 168 -6.03 21.08 19.58
N VAL A 169 -5.63 22.35 19.49
CA VAL A 169 -6.48 23.49 19.88
C VAL A 169 -7.73 23.52 19.02
N TRP A 170 -7.61 23.34 17.70
CA TRP A 170 -8.75 23.32 16.80
C TRP A 170 -9.76 22.21 17.17
N LEU A 171 -9.28 21.00 17.45
CA LEU A 171 -10.14 19.88 17.89
C LEU A 171 -10.82 20.17 19.22
N GLN A 172 -10.07 20.71 20.21
CA GLN A 172 -10.61 21.09 21.51
C GLN A 172 -11.75 22.12 21.36
N GLU A 173 -11.49 23.20 20.65
CA GLU A 173 -12.49 24.26 20.45
C GLU A 173 -13.75 23.77 19.74
N ARG A 174 -13.58 22.92 18.71
CA ARG A 174 -14.72 22.34 17.99
C ARG A 174 -15.56 21.43 18.87
N MET A 175 -14.95 20.57 19.66
CA MET A 175 -15.65 19.63 20.53
C MET A 175 -16.23 20.33 21.77
N GLU A 176 -15.45 21.14 22.47
CA GLU A 176 -15.84 21.74 23.75
C GLU A 176 -16.87 22.86 23.60
N ARG A 177 -16.79 23.64 22.52
CA ARG A 177 -17.79 24.69 22.24
C ARG A 177 -19.19 24.12 22.00
N GLN A 178 -19.31 23.01 21.31
CA GLN A 178 -20.58 22.35 20.99
C GLN A 178 -20.89 21.19 21.94
N ARG A 179 -20.00 20.88 22.89
CA ARG A 179 -20.07 19.73 23.81
C ARG A 179 -20.29 18.40 23.07
N ASN A 180 -19.70 18.25 21.88
CA ASN A 180 -19.91 17.14 20.95
C ASN A 180 -21.43 16.85 20.71
N ARG A 181 -22.25 17.87 20.68
CA ARG A 181 -23.71 17.77 20.53
C ARG A 181 -24.18 18.80 19.52
N ARG A 182 -24.73 18.35 18.42
CA ARG A 182 -25.36 19.19 17.42
C ARG A 182 -26.85 18.84 17.34
N ALA A 183 -27.71 19.84 17.34
CA ALA A 183 -29.11 19.65 16.99
C ALA A 183 -29.19 19.41 15.47
N LEU A 184 -29.64 18.22 15.07
CA LEU A 184 -29.90 17.93 13.68
C LEU A 184 -31.21 18.52 13.21
N SER A 185 -31.31 18.94 11.96
CA SER A 185 -32.59 19.33 11.36
C SER A 185 -33.49 18.10 11.20
N ARG A 186 -34.80 18.31 11.20
CA ARG A 186 -35.78 17.24 10.94
C ARG A 186 -35.48 16.51 9.61
N GLU A 187 -35.07 17.24 8.59
CA GLU A 187 -34.71 16.70 7.30
C GLU A 187 -33.51 15.71 7.41
N THR A 188 -32.46 16.09 8.13
CA THR A 188 -31.33 15.21 8.40
C THR A 188 -31.73 13.98 9.21
N GLN A 189 -32.61 14.17 10.22
CA GLN A 189 -33.12 13.05 11.03
C GLN A 189 -33.94 12.06 10.20
N LEU A 190 -34.80 12.55 9.31
CA LEU A 190 -35.58 11.73 8.37
C LEU A 190 -34.67 11.01 7.37
N ARG A 191 -33.64 11.68 6.87
CA ARG A 191 -32.66 11.09 5.99
C ARG A 191 -31.93 9.92 6.66
N ILE A 192 -31.48 10.10 7.91
CA ILE A 192 -30.85 9.05 8.71
C ILE A 192 -31.83 7.88 8.91
N LEU A 193 -33.07 8.13 9.29
CA LEU A 193 -34.07 7.08 9.46
C LEU A 193 -34.33 6.32 8.15
N THR A 194 -34.42 7.03 7.03
CA THR A 194 -34.60 6.43 5.70
C THR A 194 -33.43 5.51 5.36
N LYS A 195 -32.19 5.98 5.55
CA LYS A 195 -31.00 5.18 5.28
C LYS A 195 -30.86 3.97 6.19
N LEU A 196 -31.22 4.08 7.47
CA LEU A 196 -31.33 2.94 8.38
C LEU A 196 -32.40 1.95 7.93
N THR A 197 -33.53 2.46 7.43
CA THR A 197 -34.63 1.62 6.90
C THR A 197 -34.18 0.89 5.64
N ASP A 198 -33.51 1.57 4.71
CA ASP A 198 -32.94 0.99 3.51
C ASP A 198 -31.99 -0.16 3.86
N ALA A 199 -31.09 0.05 4.84
CA ALA A 199 -30.14 -0.95 5.30
C ALA A 199 -30.82 -2.19 5.88
N VAL A 200 -31.73 -2.01 6.84
CA VAL A 200 -32.41 -3.10 7.55
C VAL A 200 -33.31 -3.91 6.60
N ILE A 201 -34.10 -3.23 5.77
CA ILE A 201 -35.03 -3.91 4.86
C ILE A 201 -34.27 -4.71 3.80
N PHE A 202 -33.15 -4.23 3.30
CA PHE A 202 -32.31 -4.96 2.36
C PHE A 202 -31.76 -6.25 2.98
N GLU A 203 -31.19 -6.20 4.20
CA GLU A 203 -30.70 -7.37 4.91
C GLU A 203 -31.81 -8.40 5.20
N ASP A 204 -32.94 -7.93 5.76
CA ASP A 204 -34.10 -8.77 6.06
C ASP A 204 -34.64 -9.48 4.79
N PHE A 205 -34.63 -8.76 3.66
CA PHE A 205 -35.08 -9.29 2.38
C PHE A 205 -34.16 -10.40 1.88
N ILE A 206 -32.84 -10.18 1.90
CA ILE A 206 -31.86 -11.19 1.49
C ILE A 206 -31.97 -12.43 2.37
N GLN A 207 -32.02 -12.27 3.68
CA GLN A 207 -32.10 -13.41 4.60
C GLN A 207 -33.36 -14.26 4.40
N LYS A 208 -34.49 -13.63 4.10
CA LYS A 208 -35.77 -14.34 3.84
C LYS A 208 -35.79 -15.01 2.48
N LYS A 209 -35.22 -14.42 1.44
CA LYS A 209 -35.27 -14.94 0.08
C LYS A 209 -34.16 -15.94 -0.23
N TYR A 210 -32.98 -15.80 0.41
CA TYR A 210 -31.78 -16.58 0.15
C TYR A 210 -31.24 -17.24 1.43
N ILE A 211 -32.09 -18.09 2.04
CA ILE A 211 -31.82 -18.74 3.33
C ILE A 211 -30.49 -19.51 3.27
N GLY A 212 -29.56 -19.18 4.19
CA GLY A 212 -28.25 -19.82 4.31
C GLY A 212 -27.21 -19.40 3.28
N ALA A 213 -27.55 -18.49 2.35
CA ALA A 213 -26.56 -17.92 1.45
C ALA A 213 -25.69 -16.91 2.18
N LYS A 214 -24.37 -16.93 1.93
CA LYS A 214 -23.44 -15.98 2.55
C LYS A 214 -23.66 -14.56 2.00
N SER A 215 -24.00 -13.64 2.87
CA SER A 215 -24.13 -12.20 2.58
C SER A 215 -23.21 -11.34 3.44
N PHE A 216 -22.68 -11.86 4.55
CA PHE A 216 -21.92 -11.14 5.56
C PHE A 216 -22.67 -9.91 6.07
N SER A 217 -23.81 -10.16 6.69
CA SER A 217 -24.78 -9.15 7.15
C SER A 217 -24.15 -7.99 7.91
N LEU A 218 -24.70 -6.78 7.68
CA LEU A 218 -24.37 -5.55 8.39
C LEU A 218 -25.14 -5.37 9.69
N GLU A 219 -26.11 -6.26 9.98
CA GLU A 219 -26.98 -6.11 11.14
C GLU A 219 -26.20 -5.95 12.45
N GLY A 220 -26.56 -4.92 13.20
CA GLY A 220 -25.86 -4.43 14.40
C GLY A 220 -24.84 -3.31 14.12
N GLY A 221 -24.55 -3.04 12.85
CA GLY A 221 -23.67 -1.95 12.39
C GLY A 221 -24.34 -1.06 11.32
N GLU A 222 -25.67 -1.03 11.26
CA GLU A 222 -26.46 -0.36 10.21
C GLU A 222 -26.16 1.14 10.09
N SER A 223 -25.66 1.78 11.16
CA SER A 223 -25.25 3.19 11.14
C SER A 223 -24.11 3.49 10.17
N LEU A 224 -23.41 2.46 9.62
CA LEU A 224 -22.47 2.63 8.54
C LEU A 224 -23.11 3.26 7.29
N ILE A 225 -24.36 2.92 6.98
CA ILE A 225 -25.04 3.42 5.78
C ILE A 225 -25.33 4.93 5.88
N PRO A 226 -26.00 5.45 6.91
CA PRO A 226 -26.13 6.91 7.07
C PRO A 226 -24.78 7.62 7.29
N LEU A 227 -23.78 6.96 7.90
CA LEU A 227 -22.42 7.50 8.02
C LEU A 227 -21.83 7.82 6.65
N LEU A 228 -21.84 6.85 5.73
CA LEU A 228 -21.32 7.02 4.38
C LEU A 228 -22.13 8.04 3.57
N ASP A 229 -23.44 7.99 3.66
CA ASP A 229 -24.32 8.96 3.02
C ASP A 229 -23.99 10.42 3.41
N LEU A 230 -23.88 10.69 4.72
CA LEU A 230 -23.52 12.01 5.23
C LEU A 230 -22.08 12.42 4.86
N ALA A 231 -21.15 11.48 4.87
CA ALA A 231 -19.77 11.74 4.47
C ALA A 231 -19.67 12.14 2.99
N ILE A 232 -20.38 11.45 2.09
CA ILE A 232 -20.43 11.74 0.66
C ILE A 232 -21.07 13.09 0.39
N GLU A 233 -22.19 13.39 1.04
CA GLU A 233 -22.87 14.70 0.95
C GLU A 233 -21.94 15.84 1.38
N LYS A 234 -21.26 15.66 2.51
CA LYS A 234 -20.31 16.65 3.02
C LYS A 234 -19.10 16.80 2.08
N ALA A 235 -18.56 15.69 1.57
CA ALA A 235 -17.45 15.70 0.63
C ALA A 235 -17.78 16.48 -0.65
N GLY A 236 -18.96 16.26 -1.22
CA GLY A 236 -19.41 16.99 -2.41
C GLY A 236 -19.48 18.50 -2.18
N ARG A 237 -20.03 18.94 -1.05
CA ARG A 237 -20.06 20.36 -0.65
C ARG A 237 -18.65 20.95 -0.43
N GLN A 238 -17.68 20.13 0.01
CA GLN A 238 -16.26 20.51 0.16
C GLN A 238 -15.48 20.48 -1.15
N GLY A 239 -16.13 20.15 -2.28
CA GLY A 239 -15.53 20.18 -3.61
C GLY A 239 -14.82 18.88 -4.04
N VAL A 240 -14.98 17.78 -3.27
CA VAL A 240 -14.56 16.44 -3.69
C VAL A 240 -15.39 16.02 -4.91
N ARG A 241 -14.74 15.39 -5.89
CA ARG A 241 -15.36 14.92 -7.14
C ARG A 241 -15.20 13.42 -7.35
N GLU A 242 -14.23 12.82 -6.70
CA GLU A 242 -13.91 11.39 -6.81
C GLU A 242 -13.77 10.79 -5.41
N ILE A 243 -14.55 9.76 -5.10
CA ILE A 243 -14.39 8.98 -3.87
C ILE A 243 -14.12 7.54 -4.27
N VAL A 244 -13.03 6.98 -3.77
CA VAL A 244 -12.73 5.56 -3.90
C VAL A 244 -12.86 4.90 -2.54
N LEU A 245 -13.76 3.89 -2.47
CA LEU A 245 -14.00 3.13 -1.26
C LEU A 245 -13.22 1.81 -1.31
N GLY A 246 -12.61 1.44 -0.18
CA GLY A 246 -12.06 0.10 0.09
C GLY A 246 -12.75 -0.47 1.31
N MET A 247 -13.18 -1.72 1.24
CA MET A 247 -13.84 -2.36 2.38
C MET A 247 -13.75 -3.88 2.31
N ALA A 248 -13.83 -4.51 3.49
CA ALA A 248 -14.00 -5.94 3.63
C ALA A 248 -15.42 -6.39 3.21
N HIS A 249 -15.67 -7.68 3.36
CA HIS A 249 -16.94 -8.31 2.94
C HIS A 249 -18.17 -7.89 3.78
N ARG A 250 -17.99 -7.57 5.10
CA ARG A 250 -19.13 -7.27 5.98
C ARG A 250 -19.84 -5.98 5.58
N GLY A 251 -21.15 -6.09 5.31
CA GLY A 251 -21.97 -4.98 4.87
C GLY A 251 -21.73 -4.54 3.43
N ARG A 252 -20.86 -5.22 2.68
CA ARG A 252 -20.50 -4.81 1.31
C ARG A 252 -21.68 -4.80 0.36
N LEU A 253 -22.57 -5.81 0.43
CA LEU A 253 -23.77 -5.86 -0.41
C LEU A 253 -24.72 -4.70 -0.09
N ASN A 254 -24.82 -4.33 1.18
CA ASN A 254 -25.62 -3.20 1.64
C ASN A 254 -25.03 -1.86 1.11
N VAL A 255 -23.71 -1.69 1.19
CA VAL A 255 -23.01 -0.51 0.62
C VAL A 255 -23.18 -0.48 -0.90
N LEU A 256 -23.07 -1.60 -1.61
CA LEU A 256 -23.31 -1.68 -3.05
C LEU A 256 -24.72 -1.23 -3.44
N ALA A 257 -25.74 -1.69 -2.71
CA ALA A 257 -27.12 -1.34 -2.99
C ALA A 257 -27.45 0.11 -2.57
N ASN A 258 -27.19 0.48 -1.32
CA ASN A 258 -27.73 1.69 -0.69
C ASN A 258 -26.82 2.93 -0.77
N ILE A 259 -25.54 2.73 -1.12
CA ILE A 259 -24.56 3.82 -1.31
C ILE A 259 -24.12 3.90 -2.78
N LEU A 260 -23.65 2.82 -3.39
CA LEU A 260 -23.23 2.83 -4.79
C LEU A 260 -24.39 2.75 -5.80
N GLY A 261 -25.61 2.48 -5.33
CA GLY A 261 -26.79 2.37 -6.20
C GLY A 261 -26.73 1.20 -7.19
N LYS A 262 -25.96 0.14 -6.87
CA LYS A 262 -26.00 -1.10 -7.65
C LYS A 262 -27.40 -1.67 -7.58
N SER A 263 -28.05 -1.87 -8.75
CA SER A 263 -29.42 -2.32 -8.77
C SER A 263 -29.60 -3.64 -8.01
N PRO A 264 -30.59 -3.73 -7.09
CA PRO A 264 -30.90 -4.97 -6.37
C PRO A 264 -31.16 -6.16 -7.30
N ARG A 265 -31.73 -5.95 -8.50
CA ARG A 265 -31.95 -7.04 -9.49
C ARG A 265 -30.65 -7.70 -9.93
N THR A 266 -29.58 -6.92 -10.06
CA THR A 266 -28.25 -7.45 -10.38
C THR A 266 -27.70 -8.28 -9.22
N ILE A 267 -27.84 -7.78 -7.99
CA ILE A 267 -27.40 -8.50 -6.78
C ILE A 267 -28.19 -9.80 -6.61
N PHE A 268 -29.52 -9.77 -6.84
CA PHE A 268 -30.37 -10.97 -6.74
C PHE A 268 -30.02 -12.01 -7.82
N ARG A 269 -29.69 -11.55 -9.05
CA ARG A 269 -29.23 -12.43 -10.11
C ARG A 269 -27.94 -13.16 -9.74
N GLU A 270 -27.03 -12.44 -9.07
CA GLU A 270 -25.78 -13.01 -8.55
C GLU A 270 -26.03 -14.01 -7.40
N PHE A 271 -27.13 -13.86 -6.64
CA PHE A 271 -27.55 -14.84 -5.63
C PHE A 271 -28.17 -16.08 -6.25
N ASP A 272 -29.01 -15.92 -7.27
CA ASP A 272 -29.71 -17.04 -7.94
C ASP A 272 -28.75 -17.89 -8.80
N ASP A 273 -27.53 -17.37 -9.12
CA ASP A 273 -26.46 -18.04 -9.88
C ASP A 273 -26.95 -18.73 -11.17
N VAL A 274 -27.79 -18.01 -11.90
CA VAL A 274 -28.50 -18.55 -13.09
C VAL A 274 -27.67 -18.53 -14.37
N ASP A 275 -26.50 -17.87 -14.37
CA ASP A 275 -25.62 -17.72 -15.52
C ASP A 275 -24.21 -18.33 -15.26
N PRO A 276 -24.09 -19.61 -14.80
CA PRO A 276 -22.81 -20.19 -14.38
C PRO A 276 -21.80 -20.31 -15.53
N GLU A 277 -22.29 -20.40 -16.78
CA GLU A 277 -21.44 -20.52 -17.96
C GLU A 277 -20.62 -19.22 -18.22
N MET A 278 -21.14 -18.07 -17.79
CA MET A 278 -20.43 -16.78 -17.92
C MET A 278 -19.22 -16.66 -16.99
N ASN A 279 -19.18 -17.46 -15.91
CA ASN A 279 -18.13 -17.45 -14.89
C ASN A 279 -17.33 -18.76 -14.89
N ARG A 280 -17.44 -19.60 -15.94
CA ARG A 280 -16.73 -20.86 -16.01
C ARG A 280 -15.23 -20.62 -16.13
N GLY A 281 -14.49 -20.97 -15.07
CA GLY A 281 -13.05 -20.75 -14.97
C GLY A 281 -12.63 -19.34 -14.55
N SER A 282 -13.59 -18.41 -14.38
CA SER A 282 -13.31 -16.99 -14.10
C SER A 282 -14.32 -16.38 -13.12
N GLY A 283 -14.11 -15.11 -12.75
CA GLY A 283 -15.00 -14.35 -11.88
C GLY A 283 -14.68 -14.49 -10.39
N ASP A 284 -15.49 -13.83 -9.56
CA ASP A 284 -15.34 -13.83 -8.10
C ASP A 284 -16.71 -13.84 -7.41
N VAL A 285 -16.72 -14.13 -6.11
CA VAL A 285 -17.95 -14.13 -5.31
C VAL A 285 -18.55 -12.73 -5.18
N LYS A 286 -19.87 -12.65 -5.08
CA LYS A 286 -20.64 -11.38 -5.09
C LYS A 286 -20.18 -10.35 -4.05
N TYR A 287 -19.71 -10.79 -2.89
CA TYR A 287 -19.23 -9.91 -1.81
C TYR A 287 -17.76 -9.48 -1.96
N HIS A 288 -17.11 -9.75 -3.10
CA HIS A 288 -15.80 -9.20 -3.49
C HIS A 288 -15.93 -8.19 -4.63
N LEU A 289 -17.05 -8.16 -5.32
CA LEU A 289 -17.25 -7.32 -6.50
C LEU A 289 -17.22 -5.84 -6.15
N GLY A 290 -16.63 -5.06 -7.06
CA GLY A 290 -16.66 -3.60 -7.04
C GLY A 290 -17.79 -3.03 -7.88
N TYR A 291 -17.98 -1.72 -7.79
CA TYR A 291 -18.95 -0.99 -8.58
C TYR A 291 -18.59 0.49 -8.66
N SER A 292 -19.03 1.18 -9.71
CA SER A 292 -18.86 2.63 -9.84
C SER A 292 -20.17 3.28 -10.26
N SER A 293 -20.43 4.47 -9.74
CA SER A 293 -21.62 5.26 -10.07
C SER A 293 -21.39 6.74 -9.78
N ASP A 294 -22.27 7.59 -10.29
CA ASP A 294 -22.29 9.00 -9.96
C ASP A 294 -23.34 9.29 -8.89
N TRP A 295 -22.94 10.00 -7.86
CA TRP A 295 -23.79 10.49 -6.80
C TRP A 295 -24.06 11.98 -7.00
N THR A 296 -25.34 12.37 -7.01
CA THR A 296 -25.75 13.78 -7.01
C THR A 296 -26.10 14.19 -5.59
N THR A 297 -25.36 15.13 -5.03
CA THR A 297 -25.58 15.69 -3.72
C THR A 297 -26.81 16.61 -3.70
N GLU A 298 -27.34 16.94 -2.50
CA GLU A 298 -28.50 17.84 -2.33
C GLU A 298 -28.26 19.22 -2.95
N ASP A 299 -27.03 19.73 -2.97
CA ASP A 299 -26.66 20.99 -3.60
C ASP A 299 -26.46 20.90 -5.13
N GLY A 300 -26.67 19.71 -5.70
CA GLY A 300 -26.54 19.44 -7.15
C GLY A 300 -25.11 19.16 -7.62
N SER A 301 -24.14 19.04 -6.72
CA SER A 301 -22.78 18.63 -7.06
C SER A 301 -22.75 17.13 -7.41
N THR A 302 -21.92 16.76 -8.40
CA THR A 302 -21.69 15.34 -8.75
C THR A 302 -20.40 14.84 -8.12
N VAL A 303 -20.47 13.70 -7.49
CA VAL A 303 -19.32 12.95 -6.92
C VAL A 303 -19.31 11.57 -7.54
N HIS A 304 -18.23 11.21 -8.23
CA HIS A 304 -18.04 9.85 -8.75
C HIS A 304 -17.60 8.93 -7.63
N LEU A 305 -18.36 7.87 -7.40
CA LEU A 305 -18.08 6.85 -6.39
C LEU A 305 -17.52 5.60 -7.06
N SER A 306 -16.46 5.04 -6.50
CA SER A 306 -15.91 3.76 -6.92
C SER A 306 -15.64 2.87 -5.71
N LEU A 307 -16.30 1.71 -5.62
CA LEU A 307 -15.91 0.68 -4.67
C LEU A 307 -14.89 -0.26 -5.32
N ALA A 308 -13.68 -0.33 -4.78
CA ALA A 308 -12.65 -1.21 -5.30
C ALA A 308 -13.03 -2.69 -5.15
N PHE A 309 -12.64 -3.52 -6.11
CA PHE A 309 -12.70 -4.98 -5.95
C PHE A 309 -11.76 -5.42 -4.82
N ASN A 310 -12.11 -6.48 -4.12
CA ASN A 310 -11.39 -6.90 -2.92
C ASN A 310 -11.39 -8.42 -2.79
N PRO A 311 -10.25 -9.07 -2.54
CA PRO A 311 -10.22 -10.49 -2.18
C PRO A 311 -10.61 -10.70 -0.71
N SER A 312 -10.64 -11.94 -0.25
CA SER A 312 -10.83 -12.27 1.17
C SER A 312 -9.63 -11.89 2.07
N HIS A 313 -8.50 -11.53 1.48
CA HIS A 313 -7.31 -11.05 2.20
C HIS A 313 -7.55 -9.62 2.68
N LEU A 314 -7.92 -9.52 3.95
CA LEU A 314 -8.34 -8.25 4.56
C LEU A 314 -7.22 -7.20 4.50
N GLU A 315 -7.60 -5.94 4.35
CA GLU A 315 -6.77 -4.72 4.39
C GLU A 315 -5.83 -4.51 3.19
N TYR A 316 -5.53 -5.52 2.38
CA TYR A 316 -4.65 -5.36 1.20
C TYR A 316 -5.23 -4.46 0.10
N VAL A 317 -6.52 -4.18 0.15
CA VAL A 317 -7.17 -3.19 -0.73
C VAL A 317 -6.83 -1.75 -0.35
N ASN A 318 -6.38 -1.48 0.88
CA ASN A 318 -6.16 -0.12 1.38
C ASN A 318 -5.13 0.65 0.53
N PRO A 319 -3.90 0.15 0.33
CA PRO A 319 -2.94 0.86 -0.51
C PRO A 319 -3.40 0.94 -1.98
N VAL A 320 -4.15 -0.05 -2.48
CA VAL A 320 -4.75 -0.02 -3.82
C VAL A 320 -5.70 1.17 -3.97
N VAL A 321 -6.54 1.42 -2.98
CA VAL A 321 -7.46 2.56 -2.97
C VAL A 321 -6.71 3.89 -2.97
N LEU A 322 -5.65 4.02 -2.15
CA LEU A 322 -4.81 5.22 -2.14
C LEU A 322 -4.19 5.47 -3.51
N GLY A 323 -3.63 4.45 -4.14
CA GLY A 323 -3.04 4.52 -5.49
C GLY A 323 -4.06 4.97 -6.53
N ARG A 324 -5.28 4.43 -6.50
CA ARG A 324 -6.38 4.82 -7.37
C ARG A 324 -6.76 6.29 -7.21
N VAL A 325 -6.91 6.75 -5.97
CA VAL A 325 -7.23 8.16 -5.69
C VAL A 325 -6.11 9.06 -6.23
N ARG A 326 -4.84 8.71 -5.99
CA ARG A 326 -3.70 9.48 -6.46
C ARG A 326 -3.68 9.58 -7.99
N ALA A 327 -3.91 8.49 -8.70
CA ALA A 327 -3.95 8.50 -10.16
C ALA A 327 -5.08 9.40 -10.70
N LYS A 328 -6.27 9.35 -10.10
CA LYS A 328 -7.41 10.22 -10.46
C LYS A 328 -7.09 11.70 -10.20
N GLN A 329 -6.46 12.02 -9.08
CA GLN A 329 -6.00 13.38 -8.77
C GLN A 329 -4.95 13.87 -9.77
N ASP A 330 -3.99 13.04 -10.14
CA ASP A 330 -2.94 13.38 -11.10
C ASP A 330 -3.50 13.58 -12.51
N ARG A 331 -4.45 12.77 -12.95
CA ARG A 331 -5.17 12.96 -14.21
C ARG A 331 -6.03 14.23 -14.23
N ALA A 332 -6.60 14.59 -13.09
CA ALA A 332 -7.37 15.84 -12.94
C ALA A 332 -6.48 17.08 -12.72
N ALA A 333 -5.15 16.94 -12.77
CA ALA A 333 -4.18 17.98 -12.42
C ALA A 333 -4.44 18.63 -11.03
N ASP A 334 -4.93 17.84 -10.07
CA ASP A 334 -5.24 18.28 -8.71
C ASP A 334 -3.97 18.30 -7.83
N ALA A 335 -3.13 19.29 -8.03
CA ALA A 335 -1.90 19.44 -7.26
C ALA A 335 -2.14 19.65 -5.75
N ARG A 336 -3.33 20.12 -5.36
CA ARG A 336 -3.70 20.35 -3.97
C ARG A 336 -4.27 19.12 -3.27
N ARG A 337 -4.51 18.04 -3.98
CA ARG A 337 -5.06 16.78 -3.44
C ARG A 337 -6.42 16.94 -2.72
N VAL A 338 -7.27 17.84 -3.21
CA VAL A 338 -8.57 18.14 -2.60
C VAL A 338 -9.77 17.54 -3.32
N ARG A 339 -9.61 17.13 -4.60
CA ARG A 339 -10.69 16.63 -5.43
C ARG A 339 -10.96 15.14 -5.31
N GLY A 340 -9.97 14.38 -4.85
CA GLY A 340 -10.08 12.95 -4.60
C GLY A 340 -10.06 12.64 -3.12
N MET A 341 -10.81 11.61 -2.69
CA MET A 341 -10.88 11.20 -1.30
C MET A 341 -10.97 9.67 -1.18
N PRO A 342 -10.09 9.01 -0.43
CA PRO A 342 -10.27 7.62 -0.05
C PRO A 342 -11.16 7.50 1.19
N ILE A 343 -12.04 6.49 1.19
CA ILE A 343 -12.77 6.00 2.36
C ILE A 343 -12.40 4.54 2.56
N LEU A 344 -11.79 4.22 3.69
CA LEU A 344 -11.34 2.87 4.02
C LEU A 344 -12.14 2.33 5.20
N ILE A 345 -12.86 1.22 4.97
CA ILE A 345 -13.76 0.61 5.94
C ILE A 345 -13.16 -0.70 6.41
N HIS A 346 -12.88 -0.79 7.71
CA HIS A 346 -12.11 -1.85 8.35
C HIS A 346 -12.95 -2.67 9.32
N GLY A 347 -12.56 -3.92 9.54
CA GLY A 347 -12.92 -4.64 10.76
C GLY A 347 -11.91 -4.37 11.87
N ASP A 348 -12.34 -4.35 13.12
CA ASP A 348 -11.47 -4.02 14.27
C ASP A 348 -10.28 -4.98 14.42
N ALA A 349 -10.50 -6.27 14.29
CA ALA A 349 -9.44 -7.26 14.41
C ALA A 349 -8.43 -7.18 13.25
N ALA A 350 -8.90 -6.89 12.02
CA ALA A 350 -8.05 -6.74 10.86
C ALA A 350 -7.23 -5.45 10.91
N PHE A 351 -7.84 -4.33 11.30
CA PHE A 351 -7.15 -3.05 11.39
C PHE A 351 -5.91 -3.09 12.29
N ILE A 352 -5.99 -3.73 13.45
CA ILE A 352 -4.86 -3.86 14.37
C ILE A 352 -3.93 -5.02 14.01
N GLY A 353 -4.45 -6.08 13.38
CA GLY A 353 -3.72 -7.34 13.17
C GLY A 353 -2.93 -7.42 11.87
N GLU A 354 -3.40 -6.76 10.81
CA GLU A 354 -2.80 -6.86 9.49
C GLU A 354 -1.74 -5.77 9.26
N GLY A 355 -0.46 -6.17 9.15
CA GLY A 355 0.67 -5.24 9.02
C GLY A 355 0.58 -4.28 7.83
N VAL A 356 -0.13 -4.65 6.76
CA VAL A 356 -0.36 -3.78 5.59
C VAL A 356 -1.15 -2.50 5.94
N VAL A 357 -1.92 -2.50 7.03
CA VAL A 357 -2.57 -1.27 7.54
C VAL A 357 -1.52 -0.26 7.97
N GLN A 358 -0.52 -0.70 8.74
CA GLN A 358 0.57 0.17 9.20
C GLN A 358 1.42 0.68 8.03
N GLU A 359 1.70 -0.18 7.05
CA GLU A 359 2.37 0.23 5.82
C GLU A 359 1.56 1.30 5.08
N THR A 360 0.25 1.11 4.94
CA THR A 360 -0.66 2.06 4.28
C THR A 360 -0.71 3.40 5.02
N LEU A 361 -0.85 3.37 6.34
CA LEU A 361 -0.85 4.57 7.17
C LEU A 361 0.45 5.36 6.99
N ASN A 362 1.61 4.67 6.93
CA ASN A 362 2.90 5.32 6.74
C ASN A 362 3.03 6.03 5.37
N LEU A 363 2.24 5.68 4.37
CA LEU A 363 2.24 6.34 3.06
C LEU A 363 1.53 7.70 3.07
N SER A 364 0.64 7.95 4.02
CA SER A 364 -0.40 8.99 3.92
C SER A 364 0.13 10.42 3.79
N GLU A 365 1.26 10.76 4.41
CA GLU A 365 1.85 12.11 4.36
C GLU A 365 3.14 12.19 3.51
N LEU A 366 3.56 11.07 2.88
CA LEU A 366 4.75 11.06 2.05
C LEU A 366 4.49 11.72 0.68
N PRO A 367 5.37 12.62 0.19
CA PRO A 367 5.13 13.39 -1.03
C PRO A 367 4.79 12.54 -2.26
N GLY A 368 5.43 11.38 -2.41
CA GLY A 368 5.16 10.44 -3.51
C GLY A 368 3.80 9.73 -3.42
N TYR A 369 3.14 9.72 -2.24
CA TYR A 369 2.00 8.84 -1.95
C TYR A 369 0.78 9.57 -1.38
N GLN A 370 0.94 10.76 -0.81
CA GLN A 370 -0.14 11.53 -0.20
C GLN A 370 -1.33 11.77 -1.14
N VAL A 371 -2.53 11.72 -0.58
CA VAL A 371 -3.80 11.89 -1.30
C VAL A 371 -4.73 12.95 -0.67
N GLY A 372 -4.23 13.73 0.30
CA GLY A 372 -4.99 14.77 1.00
C GLY A 372 -5.89 14.23 2.12
N GLY A 373 -5.43 13.16 2.77
CA GLY A 373 -6.07 12.51 3.91
C GLY A 373 -7.16 11.50 3.55
N ALA A 374 -7.14 10.37 4.25
CA ALA A 374 -8.12 9.29 4.18
C ALA A 374 -9.13 9.39 5.34
N LEU A 375 -10.37 8.99 5.07
CA LEU A 375 -11.34 8.69 6.12
C LEU A 375 -11.30 7.19 6.41
N HIS A 376 -10.80 6.83 7.59
CA HIS A 376 -10.81 5.45 8.07
C HIS A 376 -12.04 5.22 8.94
N VAL A 377 -12.82 4.19 8.65
CA VAL A 377 -14.00 3.81 9.42
C VAL A 377 -13.83 2.36 9.90
N ILE A 378 -13.64 2.18 11.19
CA ILE A 378 -13.56 0.86 11.81
C ILE A 378 -14.98 0.44 12.21
N VAL A 379 -15.55 -0.57 11.55
CA VAL A 379 -16.78 -1.22 11.95
C VAL A 379 -16.44 -2.21 13.07
N ASN A 380 -16.38 -1.69 14.29
CA ASN A 380 -15.88 -2.40 15.46
C ASN A 380 -16.97 -3.28 16.08
N ASN A 381 -17.11 -4.49 15.57
CA ASN A 381 -18.06 -5.46 16.11
C ASN A 381 -17.49 -6.29 17.26
N GLN A 382 -16.29 -6.00 17.74
CA GLN A 382 -15.61 -6.57 18.90
C GLN A 382 -15.25 -8.06 18.78
N LEU A 383 -15.26 -8.60 17.57
CA LEU A 383 -14.93 -10.00 17.29
C LEU A 383 -14.18 -10.17 15.96
N GLY A 384 -13.03 -10.83 15.98
CA GLY A 384 -12.35 -11.34 14.79
C GLY A 384 -12.74 -12.80 14.55
N PHE A 385 -13.74 -13.08 13.70
CA PHE A 385 -14.37 -14.37 13.53
C PHE A 385 -14.93 -14.90 14.86
N THR A 386 -14.15 -15.66 15.64
CA THR A 386 -14.49 -16.16 16.99
C THR A 386 -13.57 -15.61 18.10
N THR A 387 -12.60 -14.78 17.73
CA THR A 387 -11.55 -14.28 18.64
C THR A 387 -11.96 -12.94 19.23
N GLY A 388 -12.02 -12.86 20.56
CA GLY A 388 -12.33 -11.62 21.29
C GLY A 388 -11.13 -10.66 21.37
N PRO A 389 -11.35 -9.42 21.81
CA PRO A 389 -10.31 -8.40 21.92
C PRO A 389 -9.12 -8.80 22.78
N GLU A 390 -9.36 -9.52 23.88
CA GLU A 390 -8.32 -9.98 24.81
C GLU A 390 -7.30 -10.96 24.20
N GLN A 391 -7.73 -11.66 23.13
CA GLN A 391 -6.88 -12.61 22.41
C GLN A 391 -6.32 -12.03 21.10
N SER A 392 -6.91 -10.94 20.60
CA SER A 392 -6.57 -10.38 19.28
C SER A 392 -5.64 -9.18 19.33
N ARG A 393 -5.54 -8.48 20.47
CA ARG A 393 -4.70 -7.29 20.61
C ARG A 393 -4.21 -7.06 22.04
N SER A 394 -3.04 -6.41 22.15
CA SER A 394 -2.46 -5.96 23.43
C SER A 394 -2.89 -4.55 23.81
N THR A 395 -3.49 -3.81 22.89
CA THR A 395 -3.91 -2.41 23.08
C THR A 395 -5.34 -2.31 23.58
N THR A 396 -5.70 -1.16 24.13
CA THR A 396 -7.08 -0.91 24.56
C THR A 396 -8.04 -0.86 23.36
N TYR A 397 -7.61 -0.20 22.29
CA TYR A 397 -8.41 -0.01 21.07
C TYR A 397 -7.74 -0.62 19.86
N ALA A 398 -8.53 -1.12 18.93
CA ALA A 398 -8.02 -1.56 17.64
C ALA A 398 -7.39 -0.39 16.85
N SER A 399 -7.90 0.82 17.06
CA SER A 399 -7.45 2.05 16.43
C SER A 399 -6.13 2.61 16.96
N ASP A 400 -5.54 2.02 18.01
CA ASP A 400 -4.33 2.56 18.65
C ASP A 400 -3.10 2.64 17.72
N ILE A 401 -3.03 1.81 16.68
CA ILE A 401 -1.96 1.88 15.67
C ILE A 401 -1.97 3.18 14.87
N ALA A 402 -3.13 3.83 14.71
CA ALA A 402 -3.23 5.09 13.98
C ALA A 402 -2.56 6.26 14.72
N LYS A 403 -2.21 6.10 15.99
CA LYS A 403 -1.44 7.10 16.75
C LYS A 403 -0.03 7.33 16.16
N MET A 404 0.50 6.37 15.39
CA MET A 404 1.79 6.55 14.70
C MET A 404 1.79 7.74 13.74
N LEU A 405 0.63 8.07 13.13
CA LEU A 405 0.45 9.24 12.25
C LEU A 405 0.06 10.50 13.00
N GLN A 406 -0.15 10.41 14.32
CA GLN A 406 -0.74 11.51 15.07
C GLN A 406 -2.09 11.98 14.49
N ALA A 407 -2.88 11.04 13.95
CA ALA A 407 -4.21 11.27 13.45
C ALA A 407 -5.23 11.30 14.61
N PRO A 408 -6.28 12.13 14.57
CA PRO A 408 -7.35 12.07 15.56
C PRO A 408 -8.14 10.79 15.41
N ILE A 409 -8.50 10.18 16.56
CA ILE A 409 -9.30 8.96 16.64
C ILE A 409 -10.59 9.32 17.38
N LEU A 410 -11.72 9.08 16.72
CA LEU A 410 -13.06 9.38 17.22
C LEU A 410 -13.81 8.07 17.43
N HIS A 411 -13.99 7.68 18.70
CA HIS A 411 -14.82 6.54 19.08
C HIS A 411 -16.27 6.95 19.15
N VAL A 412 -17.17 6.16 18.60
CA VAL A 412 -18.59 6.48 18.61
C VAL A 412 -19.46 5.24 18.80
N ASN A 413 -20.55 5.41 19.55
CA ASN A 413 -21.56 4.37 19.69
C ASN A 413 -22.39 4.26 18.39
N GLY A 414 -22.28 3.12 17.69
CA GLY A 414 -22.99 2.84 16.46
C GLY A 414 -24.52 2.72 16.61
N GLU A 415 -25.03 2.57 17.84
CA GLU A 415 -26.47 2.63 18.12
C GLU A 415 -27.01 4.05 18.30
N ASP A 416 -26.14 5.08 18.32
CA ASP A 416 -26.53 6.49 18.32
C ASP A 416 -26.22 7.15 16.97
N PRO A 417 -27.15 7.11 15.99
CA PRO A 417 -26.92 7.65 14.65
C PRO A 417 -26.68 9.17 14.63
N GLU A 418 -27.20 9.92 15.64
CA GLU A 418 -26.94 11.36 15.74
C GLU A 418 -25.52 11.65 16.23
N ALA A 419 -24.99 10.81 17.14
CA ALA A 419 -23.58 10.87 17.52
C ALA A 419 -22.67 10.51 16.34
N VAL A 420 -23.05 9.52 15.53
CA VAL A 420 -22.34 9.17 14.29
C VAL A 420 -22.33 10.34 13.30
N ALA A 421 -23.47 11.03 13.11
CA ALA A 421 -23.55 12.23 12.28
C ALA A 421 -22.64 13.35 12.78
N GLN A 422 -22.55 13.55 14.10
CA GLN A 422 -21.67 14.55 14.72
C GLN A 422 -20.19 14.22 14.47
N VAL A 423 -19.81 12.95 14.60
CA VAL A 423 -18.42 12.49 14.38
C VAL A 423 -18.03 12.66 12.92
N ILE A 424 -18.92 12.35 11.97
CA ILE A 424 -18.66 12.57 10.54
C ILE A 424 -18.46 14.05 10.22
N GLU A 425 -19.28 14.93 10.75
CA GLU A 425 -19.12 16.36 10.56
C GLU A 425 -17.73 16.84 11.01
N LEU A 426 -17.29 16.40 12.21
CA LEU A 426 -15.98 16.75 12.75
C LEU A 426 -14.82 16.16 11.92
N ALA A 427 -14.95 14.90 11.54
CA ALA A 427 -13.94 14.19 10.77
C ALA A 427 -13.73 14.81 9.38
N MET A 428 -14.81 15.13 8.69
CA MET A 428 -14.76 15.74 7.37
C MET A 428 -14.23 17.17 7.41
N ASP A 429 -14.61 17.97 8.41
CA ASP A 429 -14.05 19.32 8.62
C ASP A 429 -12.55 19.26 8.94
N PHE A 430 -12.12 18.25 9.71
CA PHE A 430 -10.72 18.02 10.00
C PHE A 430 -9.93 17.72 8.73
N ARG A 431 -10.40 16.74 7.94
CA ARG A 431 -9.76 16.36 6.67
C ARG A 431 -9.67 17.53 5.69
N GLU A 432 -10.74 18.29 5.52
CA GLU A 432 -10.76 19.47 4.64
C GLU A 432 -9.70 20.50 5.04
N ARG A 433 -9.61 20.77 6.34
CA ARG A 433 -8.73 21.80 6.87
C ARG A 433 -7.24 21.40 6.85
N PHE A 434 -6.95 20.18 7.26
CA PHE A 434 -5.57 19.74 7.48
C PHE A 434 -5.04 18.79 6.41
N GLN A 435 -5.92 18.25 5.57
CA GLN A 435 -5.58 17.26 4.52
C GLN A 435 -4.80 16.05 5.07
N ARG A 436 -5.22 15.59 6.26
CA ARG A 436 -4.63 14.48 7.00
C ARG A 436 -5.67 13.40 7.27
N ASP A 437 -5.21 12.21 7.55
CA ASP A 437 -6.06 11.07 7.88
C ASP A 437 -6.82 11.31 9.19
N VAL A 438 -8.01 10.74 9.27
CA VAL A 438 -8.85 10.71 10.46
C VAL A 438 -9.47 9.34 10.63
N VAL A 439 -9.54 8.86 11.87
CA VAL A 439 -10.06 7.53 12.18
C VAL A 439 -11.35 7.64 12.99
N ILE A 440 -12.39 6.97 12.51
CA ILE A 440 -13.64 6.76 13.24
C ILE A 440 -13.70 5.31 13.66
N ASP A 441 -13.73 5.06 14.96
CA ASP A 441 -13.90 3.74 15.56
C ASP A 441 -15.36 3.60 16.01
N MET A 442 -16.19 3.07 15.12
CA MET A 442 -17.64 2.91 15.34
C MET A 442 -17.88 1.57 16.05
N TYR A 443 -18.11 1.65 17.36
CA TYR A 443 -18.48 0.49 18.18
C TYR A 443 -19.87 0.00 17.85
N CYS A 444 -19.95 -1.25 17.49
CA CYS A 444 -21.19 -1.93 17.13
C CYS A 444 -21.13 -3.40 17.56
N TYR A 445 -21.99 -4.22 17.03
CA TYR A 445 -21.95 -5.68 17.15
C TYR A 445 -22.38 -6.31 15.84
N ARG A 446 -22.18 -7.60 15.69
CA ARG A 446 -22.78 -8.36 14.58
C ARG A 446 -23.90 -9.24 15.13
N ARG A 447 -25.07 -9.21 14.52
CA ARG A 447 -26.25 -9.94 15.00
C ARG A 447 -26.14 -11.45 14.74
N HIS A 448 -25.61 -11.83 13.61
CA HIS A 448 -25.36 -13.21 13.20
C HIS A 448 -23.91 -13.62 13.48
N GLY A 449 -23.53 -14.85 13.14
CA GLY A 449 -22.15 -15.32 13.20
C GLY A 449 -21.20 -14.58 12.26
N HIS A 450 -20.03 -15.14 12.04
CA HIS A 450 -19.10 -14.56 11.06
C HIS A 450 -19.77 -14.49 9.67
N ASN A 451 -20.50 -15.49 9.30
CA ASN A 451 -21.43 -15.52 8.19
C ASN A 451 -22.74 -16.21 8.63
N GLU A 452 -23.72 -16.32 7.74
CA GLU A 452 -25.05 -16.81 8.02
C GLU A 452 -25.10 -18.32 8.35
N GLY A 453 -24.04 -19.07 8.07
CA GLY A 453 -23.89 -20.49 8.44
C GLY A 453 -23.14 -20.74 9.76
N ASP A 454 -22.71 -19.67 10.45
CA ASP A 454 -21.95 -19.75 11.70
C ASP A 454 -22.84 -19.49 12.93
N GLU A 455 -22.76 -20.37 13.96
CA GLU A 455 -23.49 -20.20 15.23
C GLU A 455 -22.58 -19.57 16.29
N PRO A 456 -22.68 -18.26 16.51
CA PRO A 456 -21.77 -17.53 17.37
C PRO A 456 -21.97 -17.84 18.86
N GLY A 457 -23.12 -18.42 19.25
CA GLY A 457 -23.40 -18.86 20.62
C GLY A 457 -22.46 -19.96 21.13
N PHE A 458 -21.77 -20.67 20.21
CA PHE A 458 -20.79 -21.69 20.62
C PHE A 458 -19.53 -21.11 21.27
N THR A 459 -19.13 -19.92 20.90
CA THR A 459 -17.89 -19.29 21.38
C THR A 459 -18.14 -18.08 22.29
N GLN A 460 -19.21 -17.28 22.01
CA GLN A 460 -19.55 -16.08 22.76
C GLN A 460 -21.00 -16.09 23.31
N PRO A 461 -21.39 -17.09 24.12
CA PRO A 461 -22.78 -17.26 24.53
C PRO A 461 -23.36 -16.06 25.29
N ARG A 462 -22.59 -15.45 26.21
CA ARG A 462 -23.06 -14.30 27.00
C ARG A 462 -23.26 -13.06 26.15
N MET A 463 -22.35 -12.78 25.24
CA MET A 463 -22.43 -11.65 24.32
C MET A 463 -23.69 -11.76 23.44
N TYR A 464 -23.93 -12.94 22.87
CA TYR A 464 -25.09 -13.16 22.03
C TYR A 464 -26.41 -13.25 22.80
N ASP A 465 -26.41 -13.59 24.09
CA ASP A 465 -27.60 -13.44 24.94
C ASP A 465 -28.01 -11.97 25.12
N VAL A 466 -27.06 -11.06 25.12
CA VAL A 466 -27.32 -9.60 25.11
C VAL A 466 -27.81 -9.16 23.74
N ILE A 467 -27.09 -9.53 22.66
CA ILE A 467 -27.37 -9.10 21.29
C ILE A 467 -28.78 -9.51 20.85
N ARG A 468 -29.19 -10.75 21.13
CA ARG A 468 -30.54 -11.27 20.74
C ARG A 468 -31.69 -10.46 21.33
N LYS A 469 -31.49 -9.77 22.44
CA LYS A 469 -32.53 -8.97 23.13
C LYS A 469 -32.56 -7.51 22.71
N ARG A 470 -31.58 -7.08 21.90
CA ARG A 470 -31.51 -5.67 21.47
C ARG A 470 -32.43 -5.44 20.26
N PRO A 471 -33.16 -4.32 20.24
CA PRO A 471 -33.83 -3.86 19.03
C PRO A 471 -32.78 -3.51 17.95
N THR A 472 -33.20 -3.38 16.71
CA THR A 472 -32.34 -2.82 15.66
C THR A 472 -32.05 -1.34 15.92
N VAL A 473 -30.95 -0.82 15.35
CA VAL A 473 -30.62 0.62 15.43
C VAL A 473 -31.78 1.45 14.87
N ARG A 474 -32.39 1.00 13.76
CA ARG A 474 -33.58 1.63 13.17
C ARG A 474 -34.73 1.72 14.14
N GLU A 475 -35.09 0.62 14.81
CA GLU A 475 -36.21 0.60 15.77
C GLU A 475 -35.98 1.57 16.93
N SER A 476 -34.78 1.54 17.52
CA SER A 476 -34.41 2.44 18.62
C SER A 476 -34.47 3.91 18.20
N TYR A 477 -33.97 4.23 17.02
CA TYR A 477 -33.95 5.58 16.49
C TYR A 477 -35.36 6.07 16.11
N MET A 478 -36.17 5.21 15.51
CA MET A 478 -37.56 5.52 15.22
C MET A 478 -38.37 5.84 16.50
N GLU A 479 -38.26 5.03 17.54
CA GLU A 479 -38.94 5.29 18.84
C GLU A 479 -38.51 6.63 19.46
N ARG A 480 -37.23 6.99 19.33
CA ARG A 480 -36.72 8.29 19.74
C ARG A 480 -37.38 9.43 18.95
N LEU A 481 -37.46 9.37 17.64
CA LEU A 481 -38.06 10.40 16.79
C LEU A 481 -39.57 10.51 17.01
N LEU A 482 -40.28 9.42 17.24
CA LEU A 482 -41.67 9.41 17.63
C LEU A 482 -41.90 10.13 18.97
N THR A 483 -41.02 9.89 19.95
CA THR A 483 -41.08 10.55 21.28
C THR A 483 -40.84 12.06 21.17
N LEU A 484 -39.97 12.49 20.25
CA LEU A 484 -39.69 13.90 19.98
C LEU A 484 -40.76 14.55 19.11
N GLY A 485 -41.67 13.77 18.51
CA GLY A 485 -42.70 14.29 17.60
C GLY A 485 -42.15 14.71 16.23
N GLU A 486 -40.94 14.26 15.87
CA GLU A 486 -40.29 14.61 14.61
C GLU A 486 -40.82 13.78 13.43
N VAL A 487 -41.31 12.57 13.70
CA VAL A 487 -41.84 11.62 12.71
C VAL A 487 -43.12 10.99 13.23
N SER A 488 -44.08 10.71 12.37
CA SER A 488 -45.25 9.88 12.71
C SER A 488 -44.95 8.39 12.43
N ARG A 489 -45.73 7.50 13.07
CA ARG A 489 -45.60 6.06 12.80
C ARG A 489 -46.02 5.74 11.38
N GLU A 490 -47.06 6.41 10.88
CA GLU A 490 -47.56 6.28 9.53
C GLU A 490 -46.44 6.60 8.49
N GLU A 491 -45.72 7.74 8.65
CA GLU A 491 -44.60 8.11 7.79
C GLU A 491 -43.50 7.04 7.81
N ALA A 492 -43.15 6.50 8.97
CA ALA A 492 -42.12 5.45 9.09
C ALA A 492 -42.55 4.12 8.44
N ASP A 493 -43.83 3.76 8.55
CA ASP A 493 -44.37 2.53 7.97
C ASP A 493 -44.53 2.65 6.44
N GLU A 494 -44.88 3.80 5.90
CA GLU A 494 -44.91 4.08 4.46
C GLU A 494 -43.52 3.91 3.83
N ILE A 495 -42.45 4.37 4.47
CA ILE A 495 -41.10 4.17 3.99
C ILE A 495 -40.77 2.67 3.91
N VAL A 496 -41.10 1.89 4.93
CA VAL A 496 -40.84 0.44 4.96
C VAL A 496 -41.57 -0.28 3.82
N GLU A 497 -42.86 0.00 3.64
CA GLU A 497 -43.67 -0.69 2.63
C GLU A 497 -43.18 -0.37 1.21
N ALA A 498 -42.91 0.90 0.93
CA ALA A 498 -42.37 1.31 -0.36
C ALA A 498 -41.04 0.61 -0.69
N ARG A 499 -40.16 0.39 0.31
CA ARG A 499 -38.88 -0.33 0.11
C ARG A 499 -39.10 -1.83 -0.13
N ARG A 500 -40.01 -2.46 0.58
CA ARG A 500 -40.37 -3.87 0.37
C ARG A 500 -40.94 -4.11 -1.03
N GLU A 501 -41.90 -3.30 -1.44
CA GLU A 501 -42.48 -3.39 -2.79
C GLU A 501 -41.40 -3.22 -3.86
N HIS A 502 -40.51 -2.24 -3.70
CA HIS A 502 -39.41 -2.06 -4.64
C HIS A 502 -38.51 -3.30 -4.75
N LEU A 503 -38.09 -3.90 -3.63
CA LEU A 503 -37.25 -5.10 -3.66
C LEU A 503 -37.96 -6.33 -4.25
N GLU A 504 -39.28 -6.51 -4.01
CA GLU A 504 -40.06 -7.60 -4.65
C GLU A 504 -40.15 -7.38 -6.17
N GLN A 505 -40.33 -6.14 -6.64
CA GLN A 505 -40.31 -5.83 -8.07
C GLN A 505 -38.96 -6.13 -8.68
N GLU A 506 -37.85 -5.70 -8.04
CA GLU A 506 -36.50 -5.96 -8.48
C GLU A 506 -36.18 -7.47 -8.55
N LEU A 507 -36.66 -8.27 -7.57
CA LEU A 507 -36.52 -9.71 -7.56
C LEU A 507 -37.29 -10.38 -8.73
N SER A 508 -38.50 -9.89 -9.01
CA SER A 508 -39.28 -10.37 -10.15
C SER A 508 -38.56 -10.16 -11.48
N VAL A 509 -37.95 -8.98 -11.66
CA VAL A 509 -37.14 -8.66 -12.85
C VAL A 509 -35.86 -9.51 -12.91
N ALA A 510 -35.17 -9.66 -11.77
CA ALA A 510 -33.94 -10.48 -11.70
C ALA A 510 -34.14 -11.92 -12.19
N ARG A 511 -35.32 -12.49 -11.94
CA ARG A 511 -35.69 -13.85 -12.31
C ARG A 511 -36.30 -13.98 -13.72
N SER A 512 -36.48 -12.88 -14.43
CA SER A 512 -36.95 -12.93 -15.81
C SER A 512 -35.84 -13.36 -16.77
N ASP A 513 -36.20 -14.13 -17.80
CA ASP A 513 -35.25 -14.56 -18.86
C ASP A 513 -34.73 -13.36 -19.71
N GLU A 514 -35.43 -12.24 -19.68
CA GLU A 514 -35.08 -11.04 -20.45
C GLU A 514 -33.99 -10.21 -19.79
N PHE A 515 -33.79 -10.33 -18.49
CA PHE A 515 -32.79 -9.55 -17.76
C PHE A 515 -31.39 -10.17 -17.90
N LYS A 516 -30.46 -9.37 -18.45
CA LYS A 516 -29.03 -9.68 -18.47
C LYS A 516 -28.24 -8.60 -17.72
N PRO A 517 -27.42 -8.98 -16.75
CA PRO A 517 -26.55 -8.00 -16.08
C PRO A 517 -25.60 -7.34 -17.07
N HIS A 518 -25.44 -6.05 -16.96
CA HIS A 518 -24.41 -5.30 -17.69
C HIS A 518 -23.18 -5.11 -16.81
N TYR A 519 -22.03 -5.51 -17.33
CA TYR A 519 -20.73 -5.32 -16.65
C TYR A 519 -19.92 -4.29 -17.41
N SER A 520 -19.63 -3.14 -16.81
CA SER A 520 -18.84 -2.05 -17.40
C SER A 520 -17.33 -2.36 -17.33
N ALA A 521 -16.88 -3.34 -18.10
CA ALA A 521 -15.46 -3.60 -18.27
C ALA A 521 -14.95 -2.90 -19.55
N GLY A 522 -13.80 -2.23 -19.47
CA GLY A 522 -13.18 -1.58 -20.63
C GLY A 522 -13.82 -0.25 -21.05
N GLU A 523 -14.57 0.40 -20.17
CA GLU A 523 -15.15 1.72 -20.41
C GLU A 523 -14.26 2.87 -19.90
N GLY A 524 -14.64 4.11 -20.21
CA GLY A 524 -13.95 5.32 -19.74
C GLY A 524 -12.48 5.36 -20.20
N VAL A 525 -11.56 5.50 -19.27
CA VAL A 525 -10.12 5.60 -19.57
C VAL A 525 -9.53 4.33 -20.17
N TRP A 526 -10.22 3.20 -20.06
CA TRP A 526 -9.81 1.92 -20.59
C TRP A 526 -10.33 1.62 -22.01
N ALA A 527 -11.18 2.47 -22.57
CA ALA A 527 -11.86 2.22 -23.86
C ALA A 527 -10.89 1.96 -25.04
N SER A 528 -9.68 2.51 -25.00
CA SER A 528 -8.65 2.32 -26.02
C SER A 528 -7.69 1.16 -25.74
N TYR A 529 -7.85 0.46 -24.63
CA TYR A 529 -6.94 -0.61 -24.20
C TYR A 529 -7.63 -1.96 -24.19
N ARG A 530 -6.83 -3.01 -24.33
CA ARG A 530 -7.32 -4.38 -24.42
C ARG A 530 -6.57 -5.30 -23.46
N GLY A 531 -7.27 -6.29 -22.94
CA GLY A 531 -6.72 -7.49 -22.29
C GLY A 531 -6.83 -8.69 -23.25
N GLY A 532 -7.02 -9.89 -22.66
CA GLY A 532 -7.15 -11.12 -23.42
C GLY A 532 -5.82 -11.63 -23.99
N PRO A 533 -5.87 -12.54 -25.01
CA PRO A 533 -4.68 -13.16 -25.57
C PRO A 533 -3.73 -12.18 -26.23
N ASP A 534 -2.42 -12.45 -26.09
CA ASP A 534 -1.34 -11.66 -26.70
C ASP A 534 -1.43 -11.66 -28.24
N ALA A 535 -1.85 -12.77 -28.82
CA ALA A 535 -1.97 -12.94 -30.28
C ALA A 535 -3.08 -12.06 -30.91
N ASP A 536 -4.01 -11.52 -30.13
CA ASP A 536 -5.11 -10.70 -30.63
C ASP A 536 -4.71 -9.22 -30.82
N VAL A 537 -3.48 -8.84 -30.47
CA VAL A 537 -3.00 -7.45 -30.52
C VAL A 537 -1.62 -7.37 -31.15
N ASP A 538 -1.55 -6.64 -32.25
CA ASP A 538 -0.32 -6.45 -33.02
C ASP A 538 0.84 -5.87 -32.18
N GLU A 539 2.06 -6.24 -32.57
CA GLU A 539 3.27 -5.61 -32.06
C GLU A 539 3.42 -4.19 -32.62
N VAL A 540 4.13 -3.35 -31.88
CA VAL A 540 4.33 -1.93 -32.22
C VAL A 540 5.81 -1.64 -32.49
N ASP A 541 6.09 -0.69 -33.37
CA ASP A 541 7.42 -0.10 -33.50
C ASP A 541 7.70 0.78 -32.28
N THR A 542 8.85 0.57 -31.68
CA THR A 542 9.29 1.27 -30.48
C THR A 542 10.59 2.04 -30.69
N GLY A 543 11.08 2.14 -31.94
CA GLY A 543 12.25 2.93 -32.32
C GLY A 543 12.02 4.44 -32.13
N LEU A 544 13.12 5.18 -32.11
CA LEU A 544 13.15 6.66 -32.08
C LEU A 544 13.93 7.19 -33.27
N ALA A 545 13.58 8.37 -33.78
CA ALA A 545 14.44 9.07 -34.70
C ALA A 545 15.81 9.34 -34.04
N VAL A 546 16.91 9.17 -34.78
CA VAL A 546 18.29 9.37 -34.26
C VAL A 546 18.44 10.75 -33.62
N THR A 547 17.87 11.77 -34.24
CA THR A 547 17.89 13.15 -33.71
C THR A 547 17.16 13.30 -32.37
N ASP A 548 16.04 12.59 -32.18
CA ASP A 548 15.32 12.62 -30.93
C ASP A 548 16.04 11.83 -29.84
N ALA A 549 16.60 10.68 -30.18
CA ALA A 549 17.41 9.90 -29.24
C ALA A 549 18.61 10.71 -28.74
N ALA A 550 19.36 11.35 -29.62
CA ALA A 550 20.50 12.22 -29.28
C ALA A 550 20.06 13.43 -28.44
N ARG A 551 18.99 14.11 -28.84
CA ARG A 551 18.41 15.23 -28.11
C ARG A 551 18.01 14.84 -26.68
N LEU A 552 17.25 13.77 -26.55
CA LEU A 552 16.74 13.32 -25.25
C LEU A 552 17.87 12.86 -24.34
N LEU A 553 18.82 12.04 -24.82
CA LEU A 553 20.00 11.65 -24.05
C LEU A 553 20.75 12.87 -23.52
N THR A 554 20.98 13.90 -24.37
CA THR A 554 21.61 15.15 -23.97
C THR A 554 20.81 15.87 -22.89
N ARG A 555 19.48 15.94 -23.04
CA ARG A 555 18.59 16.60 -22.05
C ARG A 555 18.58 15.88 -20.70
N THR A 556 18.76 14.56 -20.66
CA THR A 556 18.84 13.80 -19.39
C THR A 556 20.10 14.12 -18.55
N THR A 557 21.02 14.91 -19.08
CA THR A 557 22.24 15.36 -18.38
C THR A 557 22.24 16.83 -18.02
N ALA A 558 21.22 17.59 -18.48
CA ALA A 558 21.14 19.02 -18.30
C ALA A 558 20.84 19.43 -16.84
N VAL A 559 21.60 20.37 -16.32
CA VAL A 559 21.41 20.95 -14.99
C VAL A 559 21.24 22.48 -15.11
N PRO A 560 20.59 23.13 -14.10
CA PRO A 560 20.46 24.60 -14.09
C PRO A 560 21.80 25.32 -13.96
N ASP A 561 21.85 26.58 -14.39
CA ASP A 561 23.02 27.45 -14.19
C ASP A 561 23.36 27.56 -12.70
N GLY A 562 24.62 27.35 -12.37
CA GLY A 562 25.12 27.42 -10.98
C GLY A 562 24.94 26.13 -10.16
N PHE A 563 24.30 25.09 -10.71
CA PHE A 563 24.18 23.80 -10.05
C PHE A 563 25.49 23.01 -10.14
N THR A 564 26.02 22.57 -9.01
CA THR A 564 27.26 21.79 -8.93
C THR A 564 26.95 20.30 -8.86
N VAL A 565 27.46 19.53 -9.81
CA VAL A 565 27.29 18.06 -9.82
C VAL A 565 28.49 17.40 -9.16
N ASN A 566 28.27 16.38 -8.32
CA ASN A 566 29.36 15.55 -7.77
C ASN A 566 30.26 15.03 -8.90
N SER A 567 31.58 15.17 -8.73
CA SER A 567 32.57 14.86 -9.79
C SER A 567 32.52 13.41 -10.32
N LYS A 568 32.08 12.45 -9.50
CA LYS A 568 31.92 11.05 -9.94
C LYS A 568 30.68 10.88 -10.82
N ILE A 569 29.58 11.56 -10.46
CA ILE A 569 28.35 11.56 -11.25
C ILE A 569 28.56 12.33 -12.55
N ALA A 570 29.22 13.50 -12.51
CA ALA A 570 29.54 14.30 -13.70
C ALA A 570 30.26 13.50 -14.78
N ARG A 571 31.15 12.58 -14.40
CA ARG A 571 31.82 11.67 -15.39
C ARG A 571 30.82 10.77 -16.10
N GLY A 572 29.81 10.23 -15.39
CA GLY A 572 28.75 9.44 -16.00
C GLY A 572 27.86 10.26 -16.95
N LEU A 573 27.51 11.51 -16.54
CA LEU A 573 26.74 12.41 -17.36
C LEU A 573 27.52 12.81 -18.63
N ASN A 574 28.82 13.06 -18.52
CA ASN A 574 29.68 13.33 -19.69
C ASN A 574 29.77 12.11 -20.64
N ALA A 575 29.90 10.90 -20.10
CA ALA A 575 29.87 9.69 -20.95
C ALA A 575 28.54 9.58 -21.70
N ARG A 576 27.43 10.04 -21.14
CA ARG A 576 26.13 10.03 -21.81
C ARG A 576 26.07 11.02 -22.98
N HIS A 577 26.85 12.12 -22.95
CA HIS A 577 27.02 12.98 -24.13
C HIS A 577 27.76 12.29 -25.27
N GLU A 578 28.80 11.48 -24.96
CA GLU A 578 29.51 10.68 -25.96
C GLU A 578 28.57 9.61 -26.58
N MET A 579 27.70 9.01 -25.74
CA MET A 579 26.66 8.09 -26.20
C MET A 579 25.62 8.79 -27.10
N ALA A 580 25.21 10.00 -26.76
CA ALA A 580 24.30 10.81 -27.57
C ALA A 580 24.87 11.21 -28.95
N ALA A 581 26.19 11.40 -29.02
CA ALA A 581 26.91 11.67 -30.27
C ALA A 581 27.13 10.40 -31.14
N GLY A 582 26.88 9.22 -30.58
CA GLY A 582 27.17 7.93 -31.25
C GLY A 582 28.63 7.48 -31.14
N ASP A 583 29.46 8.26 -30.41
CA ASP A 583 30.89 7.94 -30.23
C ASP A 583 31.13 6.76 -29.27
N LYS A 584 30.12 6.41 -28.50
CA LYS A 584 30.15 5.36 -27.50
C LYS A 584 28.80 4.62 -27.48
N PRO A 585 28.79 3.28 -27.35
CA PRO A 585 27.54 2.54 -27.18
C PRO A 585 26.89 2.88 -25.83
N LEU A 586 25.57 2.83 -25.79
CA LEU A 586 24.77 3.10 -24.60
C LEU A 586 24.93 1.96 -23.59
N ASP A 587 25.16 2.35 -22.32
CA ASP A 587 25.05 1.45 -21.18
C ASP A 587 23.60 1.28 -20.73
N TRP A 588 23.37 0.44 -19.73
CA TRP A 588 22.05 0.14 -19.25
C TRP A 588 21.32 1.38 -18.72
N ALA A 589 22.02 2.22 -17.96
CA ALA A 589 21.45 3.43 -17.37
C ALA A 589 21.04 4.46 -18.44
N ALA A 590 21.81 4.58 -19.51
CA ALA A 590 21.48 5.44 -20.63
C ALA A 590 20.26 4.90 -21.43
N GLY A 591 20.19 3.58 -21.65
CA GLY A 591 19.05 2.94 -22.31
C GLY A 591 17.76 3.11 -21.53
N GLU A 592 17.77 2.90 -20.21
CA GLU A 592 16.63 3.14 -19.33
C GLU A 592 16.22 4.61 -19.34
N ALA A 593 17.18 5.53 -19.13
CA ALA A 593 16.90 6.96 -19.15
C ALA A 593 16.30 7.43 -20.46
N LEU A 594 16.76 6.89 -21.61
CA LEU A 594 16.20 7.20 -22.92
C LEU A 594 14.77 6.68 -23.08
N ALA A 595 14.46 5.49 -22.56
CA ALA A 595 13.10 4.95 -22.56
C ALA A 595 12.15 5.88 -21.80
N LEU A 596 12.50 6.23 -20.56
CA LEU A 596 11.69 7.11 -19.70
C LEU A 596 11.53 8.50 -20.33
N ALA A 597 12.63 9.08 -20.82
CA ALA A 597 12.62 10.39 -21.46
C ALA A 597 11.73 10.42 -22.70
N SER A 598 11.83 9.39 -23.54
CA SER A 598 11.05 9.32 -24.78
C SER A 598 9.55 9.14 -24.56
N LEU A 599 9.16 8.41 -23.51
CA LEU A 599 7.75 8.27 -23.12
C LEU A 599 7.19 9.59 -22.61
N ALA A 600 7.93 10.29 -21.72
CA ALA A 600 7.52 11.59 -21.20
C ALA A 600 7.42 12.66 -22.30
N ASP A 601 8.39 12.72 -23.21
CA ASP A 601 8.39 13.66 -24.34
C ASP A 601 7.24 13.38 -25.32
N ALA A 602 6.82 12.11 -25.44
CA ALA A 602 5.65 11.69 -26.21
C ALA A 602 4.30 11.91 -25.51
N GLY A 603 4.28 12.48 -24.31
CA GLY A 603 3.06 12.78 -23.57
C GLY A 603 2.57 11.68 -22.61
N ALA A 604 3.33 10.61 -22.43
CA ALA A 604 3.01 9.56 -21.46
C ALA A 604 3.61 9.87 -20.09
N ARG A 605 2.78 9.93 -19.05
CA ARG A 605 3.27 10.09 -17.65
C ARG A 605 4.17 8.90 -17.29
N VAL A 606 5.27 9.21 -16.64
CA VAL A 606 6.19 8.21 -16.08
C VAL A 606 6.19 8.32 -14.56
N ARG A 607 5.85 7.22 -13.91
CA ARG A 607 5.93 7.08 -12.45
C ARG A 607 6.74 5.83 -12.12
N LEU A 608 7.84 6.00 -11.38
CA LEU A 608 8.70 4.93 -10.90
C LEU A 608 8.92 5.13 -9.41
N THR A 609 8.60 4.11 -8.61
CA THR A 609 8.81 4.14 -7.16
C THR A 609 9.47 2.86 -6.69
N GLY A 610 10.12 2.93 -5.55
CA GLY A 610 10.81 1.81 -4.92
C GLY A 610 11.88 2.31 -3.96
N GLN A 611 12.45 1.41 -3.20
CA GLN A 611 13.52 1.74 -2.27
C GLN A 611 14.77 2.18 -3.03
N ASP A 612 15.29 3.37 -2.72
CA ASP A 612 16.47 3.98 -3.35
C ASP A 612 16.35 4.21 -4.88
N SER A 613 15.15 4.24 -5.45
CA SER A 613 14.92 4.32 -6.90
C SER A 613 15.40 5.62 -7.55
N GLU A 614 15.47 6.74 -6.82
CA GLU A 614 16.00 8.02 -7.35
C GLU A 614 17.45 7.89 -7.79
N ARG A 615 18.27 7.16 -7.04
CA ARG A 615 19.66 6.85 -7.35
C ARG A 615 19.80 5.53 -8.13
N GLY A 616 18.89 4.59 -7.86
CA GLY A 616 18.99 3.18 -8.12
C GLY A 616 19.83 2.48 -7.04
N THR A 617 19.37 1.33 -6.55
CA THR A 617 20.07 0.56 -5.49
C THR A 617 21.54 0.32 -5.83
N PHE A 618 21.84 0.07 -7.09
CA PHE A 618 23.22 -0.19 -7.58
C PHE A 618 23.92 1.08 -8.05
N SER A 619 23.43 2.29 -7.71
CA SER A 619 24.03 3.58 -8.08
C SER A 619 24.19 3.76 -9.59
N HIS A 620 23.20 3.32 -10.36
CA HIS A 620 23.20 3.35 -11.83
C HIS A 620 22.35 4.47 -12.41
N ARG A 621 21.15 4.73 -11.85
CA ARG A 621 20.16 5.64 -12.42
C ARG A 621 20.52 7.11 -12.22
N HIS A 622 20.76 7.54 -10.99
CA HIS A 622 20.99 8.96 -10.63
C HIS A 622 19.97 9.90 -11.28
N ALA A 623 18.68 9.56 -11.18
CA ALA A 623 17.61 10.38 -11.73
C ALA A 623 17.46 11.71 -10.99
N MET A 624 17.68 11.70 -9.66
CA MET A 624 17.77 12.87 -8.82
C MET A 624 19.24 13.22 -8.58
N LEU A 625 19.62 14.44 -8.92
CA LEU A 625 20.96 15.01 -8.68
C LEU A 625 20.89 15.93 -7.45
N HIS A 626 21.95 15.94 -6.66
CA HIS A 626 22.09 16.80 -5.47
C HIS A 626 23.32 17.68 -5.60
N ASP A 627 23.15 18.98 -5.34
CA ASP A 627 24.25 19.95 -5.33
C ASP A 627 24.97 19.87 -3.97
N PRO A 628 26.26 19.47 -3.94
CA PRO A 628 26.99 19.32 -2.69
C PRO A 628 27.29 20.65 -1.96
N THR A 629 26.99 21.79 -2.58
CA THR A 629 27.24 23.12 -2.01
C THR A 629 26.00 23.82 -1.49
N THR A 630 24.83 23.53 -2.10
CA THR A 630 23.57 24.20 -1.78
C THR A 630 22.50 23.24 -1.25
N ASP A 631 22.75 21.92 -1.32
CA ASP A 631 21.79 20.86 -1.01
C ASP A 631 20.52 20.88 -1.90
N ALA A 632 20.57 21.64 -2.99
CA ALA A 632 19.47 21.66 -3.97
C ALA A 632 19.40 20.34 -4.74
N SER A 633 18.19 19.93 -5.07
CA SER A 633 17.93 18.71 -5.84
C SER A 633 17.39 19.05 -7.24
N TRP A 634 17.78 18.28 -8.24
CA TRP A 634 17.36 18.46 -9.63
C TRP A 634 17.15 17.12 -10.33
N MET A 635 16.02 17.00 -11.01
CA MET A 635 15.71 15.82 -11.84
C MET A 635 15.70 16.22 -13.32
N PRO A 636 16.73 15.92 -14.10
CA PRO A 636 16.77 16.27 -15.53
C PRO A 636 15.60 15.71 -16.34
N LEU A 637 15.13 14.51 -16.01
CA LEU A 637 13.99 13.84 -16.66
C LEU A 637 12.67 14.63 -16.52
N ALA A 638 12.55 15.48 -15.52
CA ALA A 638 11.38 16.34 -15.35
C ALA A 638 11.44 17.63 -16.21
N HIS A 639 12.57 17.86 -16.96
CA HIS A 639 12.84 19.10 -17.67
C HIS A 639 13.39 18.86 -19.09
N LEU A 640 12.80 17.90 -19.82
CA LEU A 640 13.28 17.52 -21.18
C LEU A 640 12.81 18.50 -22.25
N SER A 641 11.55 18.91 -22.21
CA SER A 641 10.92 19.82 -23.18
C SER A 641 9.72 20.55 -22.58
N GLU A 642 9.32 21.68 -23.20
CA GLU A 642 8.05 22.33 -22.87
C GLU A 642 6.89 21.44 -23.32
N GLY A 643 5.98 21.10 -22.41
CA GLY A 643 4.80 20.29 -22.70
C GLY A 643 4.98 18.78 -22.58
N GLN A 644 6.15 18.29 -22.13
CA GLN A 644 6.28 16.89 -21.77
C GLN A 644 5.30 16.47 -20.68
N ALA A 645 4.99 15.19 -20.62
CA ALA A 645 4.23 14.64 -19.51
C ALA A 645 5.09 14.59 -18.20
N PRO A 646 4.44 14.62 -17.02
CA PRO A 646 5.17 14.53 -15.75
C PRO A 646 5.99 13.24 -15.62
N VAL A 647 7.19 13.40 -15.06
CA VAL A 647 8.05 12.30 -14.63
C VAL A 647 8.20 12.38 -13.11
N GLU A 648 7.83 11.33 -12.44
CA GLU A 648 7.93 11.17 -11.00
C GLU A 648 8.76 9.93 -10.69
N ILE A 649 9.89 10.11 -10.01
CA ILE A 649 10.70 9.01 -9.50
C ILE A 649 10.88 9.28 -8.02
N HIS A 650 10.43 8.35 -7.17
CA HIS A 650 10.42 8.53 -5.72
C HIS A 650 11.07 7.34 -5.00
N ASN A 651 11.87 7.67 -4.02
CA ASN A 651 12.27 6.69 -3.02
C ASN A 651 11.06 6.32 -2.16
N SER A 652 10.74 5.05 -2.08
CA SER A 652 9.69 4.54 -1.20
C SER A 652 10.19 4.30 0.22
N PRO A 653 9.30 4.23 1.22
CA PRO A 653 9.66 3.64 2.50
C PRO A 653 9.98 2.15 2.33
N LEU A 654 10.55 1.53 3.39
CA LEU A 654 10.77 0.08 3.49
C LEU A 654 9.41 -0.63 3.68
N SER A 655 8.71 -0.84 2.57
CA SER A 655 7.39 -1.43 2.52
C SER A 655 7.15 -1.98 1.12
N GLU A 656 7.13 -3.28 0.97
CA GLU A 656 6.88 -3.94 -0.31
C GLU A 656 5.38 -4.05 -0.60
N ALA A 657 4.60 -4.57 0.37
CA ALA A 657 3.18 -4.80 0.16
C ALA A 657 2.39 -3.49 0.01
N GLY A 658 2.62 -2.51 0.89
CA GLY A 658 1.95 -1.23 0.84
C GLY A 658 2.28 -0.44 -0.43
N VAL A 659 3.56 -0.39 -0.81
CA VAL A 659 4.01 0.36 -2.00
C VAL A 659 3.59 -0.32 -3.28
N LEU A 660 3.78 -1.64 -3.42
CA LEU A 660 3.34 -2.38 -4.60
C LEU A 660 1.82 -2.32 -4.77
N GLY A 661 1.06 -2.42 -3.66
CA GLY A 661 -0.39 -2.27 -3.68
C GLY A 661 -0.82 -0.89 -4.14
N PHE A 662 -0.12 0.17 -3.71
CA PHE A 662 -0.35 1.53 -4.17
C PHE A 662 -0.10 1.69 -5.68
N GLU A 663 1.04 1.22 -6.17
CA GLU A 663 1.39 1.34 -7.60
C GLU A 663 0.47 0.48 -8.49
N TYR A 664 0.04 -0.69 -8.01
CA TYR A 664 -1.02 -1.45 -8.68
C TYR A 664 -2.31 -0.62 -8.76
N GLY A 665 -2.76 -0.05 -7.65
CA GLY A 665 -3.93 0.82 -7.60
C GLY A 665 -3.78 2.04 -8.54
N TYR A 666 -2.61 2.66 -8.56
CA TYR A 666 -2.32 3.77 -9.46
C TYR A 666 -2.44 3.36 -10.94
N SER A 667 -1.94 2.19 -11.30
CA SER A 667 -2.00 1.66 -12.67
C SER A 667 -3.43 1.39 -13.16
N LEU A 668 -4.37 1.10 -12.24
CA LEU A 668 -5.78 0.87 -12.58
C LEU A 668 -6.49 2.13 -13.10
N ASP A 669 -6.02 3.31 -12.73
CA ASP A 669 -6.61 4.58 -13.16
C ASP A 669 -5.62 5.43 -14.01
N MET A 670 -4.48 4.84 -14.50
CA MET A 670 -3.48 5.48 -15.35
C MET A 670 -3.02 4.54 -16.49
N PRO A 671 -3.92 4.10 -17.38
CA PRO A 671 -3.55 3.16 -18.44
C PRO A 671 -2.63 3.76 -19.52
N GLU A 672 -2.61 5.09 -19.68
CA GLU A 672 -1.80 5.82 -20.66
C GLU A 672 -0.34 6.04 -20.25
N GLY A 673 0.00 5.80 -18.97
CA GLY A 673 1.32 6.04 -18.42
C GLY A 673 2.15 4.78 -18.19
N LEU A 674 3.44 4.97 -17.96
CA LEU A 674 4.32 3.96 -17.38
C LEU A 674 4.25 4.06 -15.86
N VAL A 675 3.71 3.04 -15.22
CA VAL A 675 3.68 2.91 -13.76
C VAL A 675 4.61 1.77 -13.38
N ALA A 676 5.68 2.05 -12.68
CA ALA A 676 6.71 1.07 -12.34
C ALA A 676 7.00 1.04 -10.83
N TRP A 677 7.11 -0.16 -10.29
CA TRP A 677 7.65 -0.43 -8.97
C TRP A 677 8.96 -1.18 -9.09
N GLU A 678 10.02 -0.70 -8.43
CA GLU A 678 11.32 -1.33 -8.39
C GLU A 678 11.59 -1.91 -6.99
N ALA A 679 11.80 -3.21 -6.92
CA ALA A 679 12.30 -3.83 -5.69
C ALA A 679 13.77 -3.45 -5.46
N GLN A 680 14.19 -3.28 -4.21
CA GLN A 680 15.61 -3.02 -3.90
C GLN A 680 16.50 -4.18 -4.35
N PHE A 681 16.09 -5.41 -4.04
CA PHE A 681 16.48 -6.66 -4.65
C PHE A 681 15.20 -7.43 -4.98
N GLY A 682 15.20 -8.15 -6.10
CA GLY A 682 14.02 -8.93 -6.47
C GLY A 682 13.65 -10.00 -5.44
N ASP A 683 14.61 -10.43 -4.62
CA ASP A 683 14.40 -11.35 -3.50
C ASP A 683 13.33 -10.87 -2.52
N PHE A 684 13.20 -9.55 -2.31
CA PHE A 684 12.25 -8.96 -1.35
C PHE A 684 10.82 -8.89 -1.87
N VAL A 685 10.59 -9.20 -3.15
CA VAL A 685 9.25 -9.21 -3.75
C VAL A 685 8.27 -10.15 -3.02
N ASN A 686 8.78 -11.17 -2.34
CA ASN A 686 7.97 -12.12 -1.59
C ASN A 686 7.26 -11.51 -0.37
N ALA A 687 7.72 -10.36 0.15
CA ALA A 687 7.01 -9.61 1.17
C ALA A 687 5.69 -9.00 0.65
N ALA A 688 5.53 -8.88 -0.66
CA ALA A 688 4.31 -8.40 -1.32
C ALA A 688 3.53 -9.53 -2.04
N GLN A 689 3.80 -10.80 -1.72
CA GLN A 689 3.22 -11.94 -2.45
C GLN A 689 1.69 -11.91 -2.50
N VAL A 690 1.02 -11.44 -1.45
CA VAL A 690 -0.44 -11.32 -1.42
C VAL A 690 -0.95 -10.35 -2.49
N ILE A 691 -0.27 -9.22 -2.70
CA ILE A 691 -0.61 -8.27 -3.78
C ILE A 691 -0.42 -8.93 -5.14
N ILE A 692 0.66 -9.69 -5.31
CA ILE A 692 0.94 -10.39 -6.58
C ILE A 692 -0.15 -11.42 -6.89
N ASP A 693 -0.45 -12.31 -5.94
CA ASP A 693 -1.37 -13.41 -6.15
C ASP A 693 -2.82 -12.95 -6.29
N GLN A 694 -3.24 -12.02 -5.42
CA GLN A 694 -4.65 -11.66 -5.29
C GLN A 694 -5.09 -10.51 -6.20
N PHE A 695 -4.17 -9.65 -6.63
CA PHE A 695 -4.49 -8.47 -7.43
C PHE A 695 -3.80 -8.51 -8.80
N ILE A 696 -2.46 -8.61 -8.86
CA ILE A 696 -1.71 -8.48 -10.11
C ILE A 696 -1.95 -9.67 -11.04
N ALA A 697 -1.77 -10.89 -10.54
CA ALA A 697 -1.86 -12.10 -11.36
C ALA A 697 -3.29 -12.48 -11.75
N SER A 698 -4.27 -12.15 -10.89
CA SER A 698 -5.64 -12.65 -11.01
C SER A 698 -6.71 -11.57 -11.21
N GLY A 699 -6.32 -10.28 -11.25
CA GLY A 699 -7.27 -9.18 -11.30
C GLY A 699 -8.08 -9.11 -12.60
N GLU A 700 -7.50 -9.49 -13.73
CA GLU A 700 -8.23 -9.56 -15.00
C GLU A 700 -9.23 -10.69 -15.00
N ASP A 701 -8.83 -11.89 -14.63
CA ASP A 701 -9.68 -13.08 -14.61
C ASP A 701 -10.85 -12.97 -13.62
N LYS A 702 -10.55 -12.57 -12.37
CA LYS A 702 -11.58 -12.44 -11.33
C LYS A 702 -12.52 -11.26 -11.55
N TRP A 703 -11.96 -10.11 -11.97
CA TRP A 703 -12.66 -8.81 -11.91
C TRP A 703 -12.71 -8.07 -13.23
N ARG A 704 -12.12 -8.63 -14.28
CA ARG A 704 -11.98 -7.97 -15.60
C ARG A 704 -11.28 -6.62 -15.48
N ARG A 705 -10.27 -6.52 -14.59
CA ARG A 705 -9.49 -5.30 -14.35
C ARG A 705 -8.09 -5.44 -14.93
N LEU A 706 -7.83 -4.61 -15.94
CA LEU A 706 -6.52 -4.55 -16.57
C LEU A 706 -5.57 -3.67 -15.75
N SER A 707 -4.28 -3.95 -15.87
CA SER A 707 -3.20 -3.18 -15.25
C SER A 707 -2.01 -3.11 -16.19
N GLY A 708 -1.43 -1.92 -16.35
CA GLY A 708 -0.16 -1.70 -17.05
C GLY A 708 1.03 -1.63 -16.11
N LEU A 709 0.91 -2.11 -14.87
CA LEU A 709 1.98 -2.09 -13.88
C LEU A 709 3.24 -2.80 -14.40
N THR A 710 4.39 -2.17 -14.22
CA THR A 710 5.70 -2.75 -14.48
C THR A 710 6.41 -3.03 -13.15
N MET A 711 6.93 -4.24 -12.97
CA MET A 711 7.74 -4.60 -11.81
C MET A 711 9.19 -4.80 -12.26
N LEU A 712 10.11 -4.01 -11.71
CA LEU A 712 11.54 -4.11 -11.97
C LEU A 712 12.19 -4.87 -10.80
N LEU A 713 12.67 -6.06 -11.07
CA LEU A 713 13.12 -7.02 -10.07
C LEU A 713 14.58 -7.38 -10.30
N PRO A 714 15.56 -6.79 -9.57
CA PRO A 714 16.96 -7.15 -9.67
C PRO A 714 17.16 -8.64 -9.39
N HIS A 715 17.70 -9.34 -10.40
CA HIS A 715 17.87 -10.79 -10.39
C HIS A 715 19.20 -11.17 -11.05
N GLY A 716 19.86 -12.20 -10.55
CA GLY A 716 21.12 -12.74 -11.08
C GLY A 716 22.00 -13.30 -9.97
N PHE A 717 22.71 -14.38 -10.27
CA PHE A 717 23.55 -15.12 -9.34
C PHE A 717 25.00 -14.61 -9.43
N GLU A 718 25.45 -13.88 -8.40
CA GLU A 718 26.72 -13.13 -8.40
C GLU A 718 27.54 -13.36 -7.12
N GLY A 719 27.23 -14.45 -6.39
CA GLY A 719 27.94 -14.80 -5.15
C GLY A 719 27.58 -13.92 -3.96
N GLN A 720 26.42 -13.24 -4.00
CA GLN A 720 25.93 -12.35 -2.94
C GLN A 720 25.02 -13.05 -1.91
N GLY A 721 24.92 -14.39 -1.99
CA GLY A 721 24.13 -15.19 -1.05
C GLY A 721 22.67 -15.37 -1.46
N PRO A 722 21.89 -16.07 -0.62
CA PRO A 722 20.55 -16.52 -0.98
C PRO A 722 19.49 -15.42 -1.06
N GLU A 723 19.74 -14.26 -0.46
CA GLU A 723 18.73 -13.18 -0.36
C GLU A 723 19.05 -11.99 -1.26
N HIS A 724 20.02 -12.12 -2.16
CA HIS A 724 20.44 -11.07 -3.09
C HIS A 724 20.71 -11.65 -4.49
N SER A 725 20.02 -12.74 -4.83
CA SER A 725 20.25 -13.48 -6.09
C SER A 725 18.98 -13.70 -6.89
N SER A 726 17.85 -14.05 -6.27
CA SER A 726 16.67 -14.52 -6.97
C SER A 726 15.42 -13.70 -6.69
N ALA A 727 14.87 -13.11 -7.74
CA ALA A 727 13.51 -12.53 -7.72
C ALA A 727 12.39 -13.60 -7.75
N ARG A 728 12.73 -14.87 -7.57
CA ARG A 728 11.77 -15.99 -7.59
C ARG A 728 11.00 -16.08 -8.91
N LEU A 729 11.73 -16.07 -10.01
CA LEU A 729 11.21 -16.17 -11.39
C LEU A 729 10.20 -17.30 -11.54
N GLU A 730 10.48 -18.47 -10.96
CA GLU A 730 9.62 -19.66 -10.96
C GLU A 730 8.21 -19.40 -10.39
N ARG A 731 8.08 -18.51 -9.40
CA ARG A 731 6.77 -18.19 -8.80
C ARG A 731 5.90 -17.38 -9.74
N PHE A 732 6.49 -16.44 -10.47
CA PHE A 732 5.77 -15.70 -11.51
C PHE A 732 5.37 -16.63 -12.65
N LEU A 733 6.25 -17.47 -13.12
CA LEU A 733 5.95 -18.44 -14.18
C LEU A 733 4.88 -19.47 -13.77
N GLN A 734 4.80 -19.82 -12.48
CA GLN A 734 3.74 -20.66 -11.95
C GLN A 734 2.37 -19.96 -11.97
N LEU A 735 2.34 -18.65 -11.77
CA LEU A 735 1.10 -17.85 -11.79
C LEU A 735 0.65 -17.50 -13.22
N CYS A 736 1.46 -17.77 -14.23
CA CYS A 736 1.19 -17.47 -15.62
C CYS A 736 0.13 -18.41 -16.22
N ALA A 737 -0.99 -17.84 -16.65
CA ALA A 737 -2.04 -18.52 -17.40
C ALA A 737 -2.84 -17.48 -18.22
N GLU A 738 -3.42 -17.89 -19.35
CA GLU A 738 -4.36 -17.06 -20.13
C GLU A 738 -3.81 -15.67 -20.53
N ASP A 739 -2.49 -15.57 -20.68
CA ASP A 739 -1.73 -14.34 -20.96
C ASP A 739 -2.00 -13.22 -19.94
N ASN A 740 -2.17 -13.59 -18.66
CA ASN A 740 -2.51 -12.68 -17.57
C ASN A 740 -1.41 -11.66 -17.23
N MET A 741 -0.16 -11.93 -17.58
CA MET A 741 1.00 -11.04 -17.36
C MET A 741 2.07 -11.27 -18.44
N GLN A 742 3.11 -10.45 -18.42
CA GLN A 742 4.32 -10.63 -19.21
C GLN A 742 5.49 -10.90 -18.28
N VAL A 743 6.35 -11.87 -18.58
CA VAL A 743 7.60 -12.14 -17.85
C VAL A 743 8.75 -12.04 -18.82
N ALA A 744 9.61 -11.04 -18.61
CA ALA A 744 10.74 -10.73 -19.49
C ALA A 744 12.06 -10.68 -18.70
N TYR A 745 13.14 -11.07 -19.37
CA TYR A 745 14.48 -11.03 -18.82
C TYR A 745 15.46 -10.49 -19.88
N PRO A 746 15.43 -9.16 -20.15
CA PRO A 746 16.22 -8.55 -21.20
C PRO A 746 17.72 -8.67 -20.92
N THR A 747 18.50 -8.90 -22.00
CA THR A 747 19.96 -9.08 -21.91
C THR A 747 20.75 -7.85 -22.34
N THR A 748 20.12 -6.87 -23.00
CA THR A 748 20.81 -5.66 -23.52
C THR A 748 20.07 -4.37 -23.15
N PRO A 749 20.78 -3.22 -23.10
CA PRO A 749 20.14 -1.91 -22.93
C PRO A 749 19.06 -1.60 -23.96
N ALA A 750 19.27 -1.94 -25.25
CA ALA A 750 18.27 -1.73 -26.29
C ALA A 750 17.01 -2.56 -26.05
N GLN A 751 17.15 -3.83 -25.64
CA GLN A 751 15.99 -4.67 -25.29
C GLN A 751 15.18 -4.08 -24.14
N MET A 752 15.83 -3.59 -23.09
CA MET A 752 15.16 -2.91 -21.97
C MET A 752 14.42 -1.64 -22.44
N PHE A 753 15.06 -0.83 -23.27
CA PHE A 753 14.45 0.36 -23.87
C PHE A 753 13.19 0.02 -24.65
N HIS A 754 13.27 -0.93 -25.57
CA HIS A 754 12.12 -1.35 -26.37
C HIS A 754 11.00 -1.98 -25.55
N LEU A 755 11.35 -2.75 -24.51
CA LEU A 755 10.40 -3.39 -23.60
C LEU A 755 9.56 -2.35 -22.83
N LEU A 756 10.21 -1.33 -22.25
CA LEU A 756 9.52 -0.29 -21.49
C LEU A 756 8.62 0.57 -22.40
N ARG A 757 9.09 0.90 -23.60
CA ARG A 757 8.28 1.63 -24.58
C ARG A 757 7.10 0.80 -25.09
N ARG A 758 7.33 -0.49 -25.37
CA ARG A 758 6.28 -1.43 -25.78
C ARG A 758 5.15 -1.49 -24.73
N GLN A 759 5.46 -1.49 -23.45
CA GLN A 759 4.49 -1.54 -22.35
C GLN A 759 3.49 -0.38 -22.39
N VAL A 760 3.91 0.78 -22.90
CA VAL A 760 3.06 1.98 -22.99
C VAL A 760 2.45 2.15 -24.37
N LEU A 761 3.20 1.89 -25.43
CA LEU A 761 2.77 2.18 -26.81
C LEU A 761 1.80 1.13 -27.37
N ARG A 762 1.98 -0.14 -26.98
CA ARG A 762 1.07 -1.21 -27.39
C ARG A 762 -0.25 -1.08 -26.63
N PRO A 763 -1.42 -1.16 -27.26
CA PRO A 763 -2.72 -1.04 -26.57
C PRO A 763 -3.07 -2.24 -25.68
N TRP A 764 -2.29 -3.32 -25.73
CA TRP A 764 -2.42 -4.50 -24.88
C TRP A 764 -1.85 -4.22 -23.49
N ARG A 765 -2.73 -4.22 -22.48
CA ARG A 765 -2.34 -3.87 -21.09
C ARG A 765 -2.37 -5.09 -20.19
N LYS A 766 -1.18 -5.52 -19.84
CA LYS A 766 -0.94 -6.60 -18.86
C LYS A 766 0.18 -6.17 -17.91
N PRO A 767 0.19 -6.65 -16.67
CA PRO A 767 1.35 -6.48 -15.80
C PRO A 767 2.63 -6.99 -16.48
N LEU A 768 3.72 -6.24 -16.37
CA LEU A 768 5.02 -6.58 -16.91
C LEU A 768 6.00 -6.86 -15.77
N ILE A 769 6.50 -8.07 -15.70
CA ILE A 769 7.49 -8.51 -14.72
C ILE A 769 8.85 -8.56 -15.42
N VAL A 770 9.78 -7.71 -15.00
CA VAL A 770 11.11 -7.62 -15.61
C VAL A 770 12.18 -8.08 -14.63
N MET A 771 12.88 -9.13 -14.98
CA MET A 771 14.10 -9.51 -14.28
C MET A 771 15.21 -8.53 -14.70
N THR A 772 15.57 -7.59 -13.82
CA THR A 772 16.57 -6.55 -14.11
C THR A 772 17.97 -6.98 -13.67
N PRO A 773 19.02 -6.51 -14.34
CA PRO A 773 20.39 -6.90 -14.01
C PRO A 773 20.96 -6.14 -12.81
N LYS A 774 22.05 -6.69 -12.28
CA LYS A 774 22.90 -6.06 -11.26
C LYS A 774 24.29 -5.76 -11.82
N SER A 775 25.12 -6.77 -12.01
CA SER A 775 26.47 -6.58 -12.56
C SER A 775 26.50 -6.10 -14.01
N LEU A 776 25.51 -6.51 -14.82
CA LEU A 776 25.41 -6.06 -16.23
C LEU A 776 25.18 -4.55 -16.37
N LEU A 777 24.70 -3.86 -15.32
CA LEU A 777 24.57 -2.40 -15.32
C LEU A 777 25.89 -1.68 -15.63
N ARG A 778 27.03 -2.33 -15.42
CA ARG A 778 28.37 -1.79 -15.66
C ARG A 778 29.29 -2.72 -16.47
N ALA A 779 28.75 -3.81 -16.97
CA ALA A 779 29.55 -4.75 -17.76
C ALA A 779 29.90 -4.12 -19.12
N PRO A 780 31.20 -4.11 -19.52
CA PRO A 780 31.61 -3.47 -20.76
C PRO A 780 30.99 -4.11 -22.03
N ARG A 781 30.54 -5.36 -21.93
CA ARG A 781 29.88 -6.09 -23.01
C ARG A 781 28.37 -5.87 -23.06
N ALA A 782 27.76 -5.48 -21.96
CA ALA A 782 26.31 -5.22 -21.87
C ALA A 782 25.99 -3.79 -22.30
N VAL A 783 26.28 -3.50 -23.55
CA VAL A 783 26.06 -2.18 -24.19
C VAL A 783 25.36 -2.38 -25.53
N SER A 784 24.73 -1.33 -26.04
CA SER A 784 24.07 -1.36 -27.36
C SER A 784 24.44 -0.11 -28.15
N PRO A 785 24.76 -0.23 -29.46
CA PRO A 785 24.97 0.94 -30.31
C PRO A 785 23.69 1.78 -30.43
N LEU A 786 23.84 3.07 -30.70
CA LEU A 786 22.69 3.99 -30.78
C LEU A 786 21.66 3.55 -31.82
N ASP A 787 22.09 2.94 -32.90
CA ASP A 787 21.24 2.44 -33.98
C ASP A 787 20.21 1.39 -33.50
N ASP A 788 20.53 0.62 -32.49
CA ASP A 788 19.63 -0.37 -31.91
C ASP A 788 18.41 0.27 -31.20
N PHE A 789 18.45 1.55 -30.90
CA PHE A 789 17.35 2.31 -30.27
C PHE A 789 16.50 3.09 -31.29
N THR A 790 16.97 3.20 -32.54
CA THR A 790 16.38 4.10 -33.54
C THR A 790 15.40 3.42 -34.45
N SER A 791 15.36 2.11 -34.48
CA SER A 791 14.43 1.34 -35.32
C SER A 791 14.11 0.01 -34.65
N GLY A 792 12.99 -0.58 -35.01
CA GLY A 792 12.59 -1.90 -34.57
C GLY A 792 11.77 -1.91 -33.29
N ARG A 793 11.76 -3.04 -32.62
CA ARG A 793 10.89 -3.35 -31.49
C ARG A 793 11.55 -4.31 -30.53
N PHE A 794 10.95 -4.52 -29.39
CA PHE A 794 11.34 -5.58 -28.46
C PHE A 794 11.30 -6.94 -29.18
N ARG A 795 12.40 -7.65 -29.14
CA ARG A 795 12.53 -8.98 -29.72
C ARG A 795 12.44 -10.02 -28.61
N ARG A 796 11.42 -10.86 -28.66
CA ARG A 796 11.14 -11.87 -27.63
C ARG A 796 12.20 -12.98 -27.60
N VAL A 797 12.82 -13.26 -28.76
CA VAL A 797 13.90 -14.23 -28.95
C VAL A 797 15.01 -13.60 -29.78
N LEU A 798 16.24 -13.79 -29.36
CA LEU A 798 17.43 -13.35 -30.09
C LEU A 798 18.26 -14.57 -30.49
N PRO A 799 18.33 -14.92 -31.77
CA PRO A 799 19.26 -15.94 -32.27
C PRO A 799 20.69 -15.47 -32.12
N ASP A 800 21.63 -16.40 -32.17
CA ASP A 800 23.07 -16.10 -32.19
C ASP A 800 23.46 -15.39 -33.49
N ALA A 801 24.18 -14.29 -33.38
CA ALA A 801 24.61 -13.47 -34.49
C ALA A 801 26.09 -13.71 -34.87
N GLU A 802 26.83 -14.48 -34.06
CA GLU A 802 28.28 -14.63 -34.21
C GLU A 802 28.71 -15.96 -34.84
N VAL A 803 27.88 -17.01 -34.72
CA VAL A 803 28.22 -18.34 -35.26
C VAL A 803 27.76 -18.50 -36.72
N VAL A 804 28.45 -19.35 -37.45
CA VAL A 804 28.02 -19.80 -38.80
C VAL A 804 26.92 -20.85 -38.60
N PRO A 805 25.66 -20.59 -39.01
CA PRO A 805 24.56 -21.47 -38.64
C PRO A 805 24.70 -22.94 -39.06
N ASP A 806 25.16 -23.19 -40.27
CA ASP A 806 25.35 -24.58 -40.82
C ASP A 806 26.35 -25.43 -40.03
N GLY A 807 27.26 -24.80 -39.28
CA GLY A 807 28.30 -25.47 -38.48
C GLY A 807 27.87 -25.81 -37.06
N VAL A 808 26.65 -25.44 -36.64
CA VAL A 808 26.21 -25.59 -35.26
C VAL A 808 25.90 -27.04 -34.93
N THR A 809 26.57 -27.58 -33.91
CA THR A 809 26.38 -28.95 -33.39
C THR A 809 25.57 -28.97 -32.07
N ARG A 810 25.41 -27.84 -31.39
CA ARG A 810 24.66 -27.67 -30.12
C ARG A 810 24.07 -26.27 -30.02
N ILE A 811 22.87 -26.20 -29.48
CA ILE A 811 22.18 -24.94 -29.23
C ILE A 811 21.97 -24.79 -27.72
N LEU A 812 22.51 -23.74 -27.13
CA LEU A 812 22.28 -23.33 -25.74
C LEU A 812 21.19 -22.25 -25.73
N ALA A 813 20.06 -22.52 -25.09
CA ALA A 813 19.03 -21.53 -24.87
C ALA A 813 19.13 -21.02 -23.41
N CYS A 814 19.03 -19.71 -23.21
CA CYS A 814 19.14 -19.09 -21.88
C CYS A 814 18.37 -17.78 -21.81
N SER A 815 18.28 -17.20 -20.59
CA SER A 815 17.79 -15.86 -20.34
C SER A 815 18.72 -15.12 -19.38
N GLY A 816 18.81 -13.79 -19.54
CA GLY A 816 19.51 -12.92 -18.59
C GLY A 816 21.04 -13.05 -18.60
N LYS A 817 21.63 -12.81 -17.43
CA LYS A 817 23.08 -12.64 -17.24
C LYS A 817 23.92 -13.84 -17.71
N VAL A 818 23.43 -15.05 -17.55
CA VAL A 818 24.16 -16.27 -17.92
C VAL A 818 24.58 -16.29 -19.40
N TYR A 819 23.87 -15.53 -20.25
CA TYR A 819 24.29 -15.35 -21.65
C TYR A 819 25.74 -14.88 -21.78
N TYR A 820 26.13 -13.88 -20.98
CA TYR A 820 27.48 -13.32 -21.03
C TYR A 820 28.54 -14.27 -20.51
N ASP A 821 28.20 -15.09 -19.52
CA ASP A 821 29.12 -16.14 -19.01
C ASP A 821 29.28 -17.25 -20.04
N LEU A 822 28.21 -17.68 -20.71
CA LEU A 822 28.24 -18.63 -21.80
C LEU A 822 29.06 -18.11 -23.01
N LEU A 823 28.86 -16.84 -23.37
CA LEU A 823 29.59 -16.18 -24.43
C LEU A 823 31.10 -16.15 -24.14
N ALA A 824 31.49 -15.77 -22.92
CA ALA A 824 32.90 -15.76 -22.51
C ALA A 824 33.53 -17.17 -22.48
N GLU A 825 32.76 -18.16 -22.01
CA GLU A 825 33.25 -19.54 -21.99
C GLU A 825 33.34 -20.15 -23.40
N ARG A 826 32.42 -19.79 -24.32
CA ARG A 826 32.49 -20.17 -25.74
C ARG A 826 33.78 -19.67 -26.42
N GLU A 827 34.09 -18.38 -26.25
CA GLU A 827 35.32 -17.77 -26.74
C GLU A 827 36.55 -18.43 -26.17
N LYS A 828 36.62 -18.67 -24.86
CA LYS A 828 37.70 -19.30 -24.16
C LYS A 828 37.98 -20.75 -24.65
N ARG A 829 36.90 -21.46 -25.02
CA ARG A 829 36.97 -22.85 -25.53
C ARG A 829 37.11 -22.93 -27.05
N GLU A 830 37.06 -21.81 -27.76
CA GLU A 830 37.09 -21.75 -29.24
C GLU A 830 35.99 -22.64 -29.86
N ARG A 831 34.73 -22.58 -29.31
CA ARG A 831 33.58 -23.42 -29.70
C ARG A 831 32.65 -22.67 -30.67
N ASP A 832 33.11 -22.45 -31.90
CA ASP A 832 32.32 -21.79 -32.96
C ASP A 832 31.15 -22.66 -33.46
N ASP A 833 31.05 -23.90 -33.02
CA ASP A 833 29.99 -24.87 -33.29
C ASP A 833 28.84 -24.85 -32.27
N VAL A 834 28.85 -23.93 -31.30
CA VAL A 834 27.81 -23.79 -30.27
C VAL A 834 27.09 -22.49 -30.42
N ALA A 835 25.81 -22.53 -30.77
CA ALA A 835 24.96 -21.35 -30.82
C ALA A 835 24.34 -21.03 -29.45
N ILE A 836 24.19 -19.72 -29.14
CA ILE A 836 23.54 -19.25 -27.90
C ILE A 836 22.31 -18.45 -28.28
N VAL A 837 21.11 -18.99 -28.02
CA VAL A 837 19.81 -18.36 -28.29
C VAL A 837 19.28 -17.78 -27.00
N ARG A 838 18.87 -16.50 -27.01
CA ARG A 838 18.36 -15.80 -25.83
C ARG A 838 16.85 -15.69 -25.89
N LEU A 839 16.18 -16.14 -24.82
CA LEU A 839 14.76 -15.89 -24.60
C LEU A 839 14.65 -14.64 -23.73
N GLU A 840 14.32 -13.51 -24.37
CA GLU A 840 14.16 -12.20 -23.69
C GLU A 840 12.77 -12.09 -23.04
N GLN A 841 11.80 -12.87 -23.54
CA GLN A 841 10.46 -13.03 -22.93
C GLN A 841 10.21 -14.51 -22.68
N LEU A 842 9.82 -14.84 -21.45
CA LEU A 842 9.46 -16.19 -21.04
C LEU A 842 7.96 -16.43 -21.06
N TYR A 843 7.16 -15.37 -20.81
CA TYR A 843 5.71 -15.46 -20.91
C TYR A 843 5.09 -14.13 -21.38
N PRO A 844 4.04 -14.11 -22.20
CA PRO A 844 3.56 -15.27 -22.98
C PRO A 844 4.70 -15.95 -23.74
N ARG A 845 4.66 -17.30 -23.81
CA ARG A 845 5.78 -18.03 -24.40
C ARG A 845 5.81 -17.83 -25.91
N PRO A 846 6.93 -17.33 -26.48
CA PRO A 846 7.03 -16.97 -27.89
C PRO A 846 7.42 -18.19 -28.74
N ASP A 847 6.60 -19.25 -28.77
CA ASP A 847 6.92 -20.52 -29.42
C ASP A 847 7.24 -20.37 -30.90
N GLU A 848 6.53 -19.53 -31.64
CA GLU A 848 6.77 -19.26 -33.08
C GLU A 848 8.15 -18.63 -33.29
N GLN A 849 8.51 -17.62 -32.49
CA GLN A 849 9.81 -16.96 -32.59
C GLN A 849 10.97 -17.87 -32.12
N ILE A 850 10.68 -18.77 -31.18
CA ILE A 850 11.67 -19.81 -30.80
C ILE A 850 11.89 -20.76 -31.98
N GLU A 851 10.84 -21.25 -32.63
CA GLU A 851 10.94 -22.14 -33.78
C GLU A 851 11.66 -21.45 -34.94
N GLU A 852 11.34 -20.20 -35.26
CA GLU A 852 12.05 -19.39 -36.28
C GLU A 852 13.55 -19.27 -35.97
N ALA A 853 13.91 -18.97 -34.71
CA ALA A 853 15.31 -18.85 -34.29
C ALA A 853 16.04 -20.19 -34.38
N LEU A 854 15.41 -21.30 -34.03
CA LEU A 854 15.98 -22.64 -34.09
C LEU A 854 16.09 -23.17 -35.53
N ALA A 855 15.22 -22.76 -36.43
CA ALA A 855 15.24 -23.15 -37.85
C ALA A 855 16.52 -22.69 -38.58
N LEU A 856 17.27 -21.74 -38.03
CA LEU A 856 18.55 -21.30 -38.57
C LEU A 856 19.62 -22.38 -38.46
N TYR A 857 19.51 -23.36 -37.56
CA TYR A 857 20.53 -24.33 -37.21
C TYR A 857 20.16 -25.75 -37.65
N PRO A 858 21.13 -26.67 -37.83
CA PRO A 858 20.89 -28.07 -38.23
C PRO A 858 19.88 -28.76 -37.31
N ALA A 859 18.95 -29.52 -37.91
CA ALA A 859 17.80 -30.10 -37.21
C ALA A 859 18.19 -31.15 -36.12
N ASP A 860 19.37 -31.76 -36.24
CA ASP A 860 19.90 -32.76 -35.29
C ASP A 860 20.67 -32.15 -34.13
N ALA A 861 20.95 -30.84 -34.15
CA ALA A 861 21.61 -30.16 -33.05
C ALA A 861 20.67 -30.12 -31.80
N PRO A 862 21.10 -30.67 -30.64
CA PRO A 862 20.28 -30.68 -29.44
C PRO A 862 20.10 -29.28 -28.89
N LEU A 863 18.90 -29.06 -28.31
CA LEU A 863 18.54 -27.84 -27.60
C LEU A 863 18.77 -28.05 -26.08
N VAL A 864 19.58 -27.18 -25.49
CA VAL A 864 19.94 -27.23 -24.07
C VAL A 864 19.48 -25.94 -23.40
N TRP A 865 18.59 -26.04 -22.43
CA TRP A 865 18.27 -24.90 -21.56
C TRP A 865 19.35 -24.73 -20.51
N VAL A 866 19.94 -23.55 -20.38
CA VAL A 866 20.95 -23.22 -19.36
C VAL A 866 20.44 -22.11 -18.47
N GLN A 867 20.39 -22.32 -17.16
CA GLN A 867 20.02 -21.34 -16.16
C GLN A 867 20.92 -21.37 -14.94
N GLU A 868 21.13 -20.25 -14.26
CA GLU A 868 21.93 -20.14 -13.04
C GLU A 868 21.18 -20.64 -11.80
N GLU A 869 19.87 -20.66 -11.85
CA GLU A 869 18.98 -21.09 -10.77
C GLU A 869 19.09 -22.61 -10.55
N PRO A 870 18.77 -23.06 -9.31
CA PRO A 870 18.59 -24.48 -9.03
C PRO A 870 17.52 -25.13 -9.91
N GLU A 871 17.60 -26.45 -10.10
CA GLU A 871 16.66 -27.23 -10.93
C GLU A 871 15.19 -27.01 -10.59
N ASN A 872 14.87 -26.84 -9.33
CA ASN A 872 13.51 -26.60 -8.83
C ASN A 872 13.07 -25.12 -8.90
N MET A 873 13.93 -24.22 -9.39
CA MET A 873 13.71 -22.79 -9.51
C MET A 873 13.95 -22.31 -10.95
N GLY A 874 13.78 -21.02 -11.20
CA GLY A 874 13.95 -20.44 -12.53
C GLY A 874 12.91 -20.91 -13.53
N ALA A 875 13.27 -20.92 -14.82
CA ALA A 875 12.38 -21.24 -15.92
C ALA A 875 12.37 -22.73 -16.32
N TRP A 876 13.32 -23.55 -15.86
CA TRP A 876 13.49 -24.92 -16.32
C TRP A 876 12.21 -25.74 -16.25
N ARG A 877 11.56 -25.79 -15.10
CA ARG A 877 10.35 -26.61 -14.92
C ARG A 877 9.18 -26.09 -15.74
N PHE A 878 9.07 -24.79 -15.90
CA PHE A 878 8.04 -24.16 -16.72
C PHE A 878 8.19 -24.54 -18.21
N LEU A 879 9.40 -24.57 -18.73
CA LEU A 879 9.70 -24.96 -20.11
C LEU A 879 9.61 -26.48 -20.30
N ARG A 880 10.13 -27.23 -19.34
CA ARG A 880 10.16 -28.70 -19.38
C ARG A 880 8.77 -29.35 -19.37
N ALA A 881 7.83 -28.76 -18.66
CA ALA A 881 6.48 -29.33 -18.51
C ALA A 881 5.74 -29.49 -19.87
N PRO A 882 5.64 -28.46 -20.73
CA PRO A 882 4.98 -28.59 -22.04
C PRO A 882 5.88 -29.21 -23.10
N TRP A 883 7.21 -29.04 -23.09
CA TRP A 883 8.10 -29.50 -24.16
C TRP A 883 8.55 -30.94 -23.96
N GLY A 884 8.54 -31.50 -22.76
CA GLY A 884 8.98 -32.86 -22.51
C GLY A 884 10.49 -33.02 -22.71
N SER A 885 10.93 -34.14 -23.31
CA SER A 885 12.35 -34.43 -23.64
C SER A 885 12.70 -34.07 -25.09
N GLU A 886 11.72 -33.58 -25.85
CA GLU A 886 11.90 -33.15 -27.23
C GLU A 886 11.10 -31.82 -27.41
N ALA A 887 11.78 -30.81 -27.93
CA ALA A 887 11.20 -29.51 -28.21
C ALA A 887 11.54 -29.11 -29.64
N PHE A 888 10.55 -28.68 -30.43
CA PHE A 888 10.73 -28.23 -31.83
C PHE A 888 11.50 -29.27 -32.67
N GLY A 889 11.18 -30.58 -32.49
CA GLY A 889 11.84 -31.69 -33.20
C GLY A 889 13.30 -32.02 -32.77
N ARG A 890 13.75 -31.43 -31.65
CA ARG A 890 15.12 -31.57 -31.15
C ARG A 890 15.12 -32.21 -29.76
N ARG A 891 16.18 -32.96 -29.42
CA ARG A 891 16.38 -33.39 -28.03
C ARG A 891 16.48 -32.19 -27.12
N PHE A 892 15.74 -32.22 -26.01
CA PHE A 892 15.67 -31.11 -25.05
C PHE A 892 16.06 -31.59 -23.64
N HIS A 893 17.04 -30.93 -23.04
CA HIS A 893 17.42 -31.13 -21.63
C HIS A 893 17.90 -29.83 -21.01
N GLY A 894 17.99 -29.82 -19.66
CA GLY A 894 18.41 -28.62 -18.90
C GLY A 894 19.79 -28.82 -18.26
N VAL A 895 20.55 -27.76 -18.19
CA VAL A 895 21.75 -27.59 -17.36
C VAL A 895 21.44 -26.54 -16.32
N THR A 896 21.43 -26.94 -15.08
CA THR A 896 20.97 -26.13 -13.92
C THR A 896 21.87 -26.46 -12.73
N ARG A 897 21.85 -25.65 -11.71
CA ARG A 897 22.36 -26.06 -10.40
C ARG A 897 21.51 -27.19 -9.83
N PRO A 898 22.03 -28.03 -8.93
CA PRO A 898 21.23 -29.05 -8.24
C PRO A 898 20.01 -28.43 -7.52
N ALA A 899 18.90 -29.18 -7.43
CA ALA A 899 17.74 -28.75 -6.67
C ALA A 899 18.11 -28.35 -5.24
N SER A 900 17.62 -27.22 -4.76
CA SER A 900 17.97 -26.66 -3.46
C SER A 900 16.78 -26.02 -2.78
N ALA A 901 16.76 -26.04 -1.45
CA ALA A 901 15.78 -25.33 -0.65
C ALA A 901 16.07 -23.80 -0.57
N SER A 902 17.34 -23.41 -0.81
CA SER A 902 17.79 -22.02 -0.88
C SER A 902 18.14 -21.64 -2.32
N PRO A 903 17.89 -20.41 -2.76
CA PRO A 903 18.15 -20.04 -4.16
C PRO A 903 19.64 -20.08 -4.52
N ALA A 904 20.51 -19.68 -3.60
CA ALA A 904 21.94 -19.56 -3.87
C ALA A 904 22.78 -19.96 -2.66
N THR A 905 24.04 -20.32 -2.94
CA THR A 905 25.06 -20.59 -1.91
C THR A 905 25.42 -19.30 -1.14
N GLY A 906 25.71 -19.42 0.15
CA GLY A 906 26.16 -18.32 1.01
C GLY A 906 27.64 -17.96 0.88
N SER A 907 28.41 -18.65 0.02
CA SER A 907 29.85 -18.47 -0.17
C SER A 907 30.18 -18.04 -1.59
N GLY A 908 30.87 -16.90 -1.73
CA GLY A 908 31.34 -16.43 -3.05
C GLY A 908 32.31 -17.38 -3.74
N SER A 909 33.12 -18.16 -2.98
CA SER A 909 34.01 -19.17 -3.55
C SER A 909 33.25 -20.41 -4.01
N ALA A 910 32.25 -20.86 -3.25
CA ALA A 910 31.36 -21.95 -3.66
C ALA A 910 30.56 -21.56 -4.92
N HIS A 911 30.04 -20.34 -4.96
CA HIS A 911 29.37 -19.81 -6.16
C HIS A 911 30.25 -19.93 -7.42
N LYS A 912 31.52 -19.58 -7.32
CA LYS A 912 32.46 -19.71 -8.47
C LYS A 912 32.61 -21.16 -8.94
N LEU A 913 32.73 -22.09 -8.00
CA LEU A 913 32.80 -23.52 -8.34
C LEU A 913 31.50 -24.00 -9.02
N GLU A 914 30.36 -23.64 -8.45
CA GLU A 914 29.06 -23.99 -9.03
C GLU A 914 28.87 -23.38 -10.43
N GLN A 915 29.36 -22.14 -10.66
CA GLN A 915 29.29 -21.49 -11.97
C GLN A 915 30.24 -22.16 -12.99
N GLU A 916 31.44 -22.54 -12.56
CA GLU A 916 32.38 -23.28 -13.41
C GLU A 916 31.83 -24.68 -13.80
N GLU A 917 31.17 -25.37 -12.88
CA GLU A 917 30.48 -26.63 -13.14
C GLU A 917 29.33 -26.45 -14.13
N LEU A 918 28.47 -25.46 -13.94
CA LEU A 918 27.37 -25.13 -14.83
C LEU A 918 27.87 -24.88 -16.28
N LEU A 919 28.89 -24.04 -16.42
CA LEU A 919 29.47 -23.71 -17.73
C LEU A 919 30.12 -24.92 -18.38
N ARG A 920 30.84 -25.74 -17.62
CA ARG A 920 31.41 -26.99 -18.13
C ARG A 920 30.31 -27.91 -18.68
N ASP A 921 29.25 -28.14 -17.91
CA ASP A 921 28.16 -29.05 -18.25
C ASP A 921 27.33 -28.54 -19.45
N ALA A 922 27.24 -27.21 -19.63
CA ALA A 922 26.60 -26.60 -20.80
C ALA A 922 27.34 -26.94 -22.13
N PHE A 923 28.67 -26.94 -22.12
CA PHE A 923 29.49 -27.18 -23.33
C PHE A 923 29.84 -28.64 -23.54
N GLU A 924 30.02 -29.44 -22.47
CA GLU A 924 30.46 -30.83 -22.57
C GLU A 924 29.31 -31.84 -22.52
N GLY A 925 28.19 -31.49 -22.00
CA GLY A 925 27.09 -32.36 -21.61
C GLY A 925 27.25 -32.85 -20.18
N ALA A 926 26.15 -33.02 -19.48
CA ALA A 926 26.18 -33.58 -18.13
C ALA A 926 26.73 -35.02 -18.20
N SER A 927 27.77 -35.30 -17.41
CA SER A 927 28.41 -36.62 -17.31
C SER A 927 27.49 -37.66 -16.63
#